data_cd585f4a3174e290678ddaa581346e17
#
_entry.id   cd585f4a3174e290678ddaa581346e17
#
_cell.length_a   1.000
_cell.length_b   1.000
_cell.length_c   1.000
_cell.angle_alpha   90.00
_cell.angle_beta   90.00
_cell.angle_gamma   90.00
#
_symmetry.space_group_name_H-M   'P 1'
#
loop_
_entity.id
_entity.type
_entity.pdbx_description
1 polymer ?
#
loop_
_entity_poly.entity_id
_entity_poly.type
_entity_poly.pdbx_seq_one_letter_code
_entity_poly.pdbx_strand_id
1 'polypeptide(L)'
;MDVVKSLAERFSAPLKENYKRRIIFWHDPDREFEQTIDEIAIPNVKVLKLTGSNNFYAKMLLSETDIENNYLVYNPISYQDVKDNWLLDIECYSEEFRADMLSIRMAEYNMPNNSAMRKALKLYNKFFENKERAGKLASLHSDYTSAGQLHIDIIAVLSGTSMNTASGVIRALLLNGLNYDENPAVKNIQKFGNEDIMWELINRYTGFERTEGATFDGLAAHILLTALSVTMSKSSLAGLEKLISEPHSSLCYALVNEWMHSDFDDELYDIARVVEDKLHLATRFDKIEVAELLNGECFPCINECIIRRFMTEISENIIKVEDIVRATNTRRTMKWYKRVRHYYDGLLQVANMQKFNRDHIAGFHIAEHSKLFKAYCDEYYKMDTYYRQFHSALGKSLKESSTVLEDLYKNVADYVENLYTNWYLNTLGSQWNKLTFDEFQKDSELVDIPQQNRFYNNQISPLLQNNGRVYVIISDALRYEVAAELCDLLVAETKGTAKLSAMQSMFPSATPYGMAALLPHKQITLDENLKVLCDGMSTDGTVAREKVLKTVGSGNVAITYKELLAMKQTERREKVADAQVVYIYHNTIDNVGENRPTEDQVFEACEDAISEIKNLIRVITNDLSGTNILITADHGFLYSYKPLEEKDKADKSFVSGEVHELDRRYIICDDECRAEHMIRIPMSNMNTTLVGYAPLENIRIKKSGGSMNYVHGGISLQECVVPVIKFKNMRSSNKKFVDVRKAELQLLSQSRKVSNSIFTLDFYQKEAAQGKVTAATYDIFMSDATGKAVSDTQTIIADKTDSDAMARTFHTRFTLKSAEFKKTESYFLNILEKGTTNIVAREEFSIDIAFINDFDF
;
A
#
# COMPACT_ATOMS: atom_id res chain seq x y z
N MET A 1 39.66 -2.64 -33.45
CA MET A 1 40.40 -2.81 -34.73
C MET A 1 41.33 -4.00 -34.55
N ASP A 2 41.18 -5.02 -35.33
CA ASP A 2 42.14 -6.15 -35.31
C ASP A 2 43.47 -5.70 -35.96
N VAL A 3 44.47 -5.49 -35.13
CA VAL A 3 45.81 -5.01 -35.56
C VAL A 3 46.39 -5.92 -36.65
N VAL A 4 46.23 -7.24 -36.47
CA VAL A 4 46.72 -8.23 -37.42
C VAL A 4 45.99 -8.08 -38.75
N LYS A 5 44.69 -7.87 -38.73
CA LYS A 5 43.87 -7.65 -39.93
C LYS A 5 44.27 -6.35 -40.64
N SER A 6 44.43 -5.26 -39.90
CA SER A 6 44.88 -3.95 -40.46
C SER A 6 46.26 -4.03 -41.08
N LEU A 7 47.19 -4.72 -40.43
CA LEU A 7 48.51 -4.97 -40.98
C LEU A 7 48.45 -5.88 -42.21
N ALA A 8 47.67 -6.94 -42.19
CA ALA A 8 47.48 -7.87 -43.32
C ALA A 8 46.85 -7.15 -44.53
N GLU A 9 45.87 -6.27 -44.31
CA GLU A 9 45.31 -5.43 -45.39
C GLU A 9 46.36 -4.50 -46.00
N ARG A 10 47.18 -3.85 -45.16
CA ARG A 10 48.29 -3.01 -45.68
C ARG A 10 49.33 -3.80 -46.47
N PHE A 11 49.76 -4.99 -46.02
CA PHE A 11 50.66 -5.85 -46.68
C PHE A 11 50.15 -6.42 -48.03
N SER A 12 48.81 -6.55 -48.12
CA SER A 12 48.11 -7.07 -49.30
C SER A 12 47.85 -5.98 -50.36
N ALA A 13 48.02 -4.72 -50.04
CA ALA A 13 47.79 -3.62 -50.96
C ALA A 13 48.82 -3.64 -52.07
N PRO A 14 48.55 -3.11 -53.33
CA PRO A 14 49.52 -3.04 -54.43
C PRO A 14 50.75 -2.29 -53.99
N LEU A 15 51.94 -2.78 -54.48
CA LEU A 15 53.23 -2.09 -54.27
C LEU A 15 53.23 -0.81 -55.08
N LYS A 16 53.87 0.22 -54.59
CA LYS A 16 54.16 1.43 -55.36
C LYS A 16 55.15 1.10 -56.51
N GLU A 17 55.10 1.87 -57.59
CA GLU A 17 56.03 1.75 -58.74
C GLU A 17 57.46 1.81 -58.23
N ASN A 18 58.30 0.87 -58.68
CA ASN A 18 59.70 0.67 -58.30
C ASN A 18 59.99 0.02 -56.93
N TYR A 19 58.97 -0.44 -56.19
CA TYR A 19 59.18 -1.17 -54.90
C TYR A 19 59.04 -2.67 -55.15
N LYS A 20 60.03 -3.47 -54.70
CA LYS A 20 60.01 -4.92 -54.83
C LYS A 20 59.34 -5.61 -53.64
N ARG A 21 59.26 -4.95 -52.54
CA ARG A 21 58.69 -5.44 -51.24
C ARG A 21 58.13 -4.30 -50.44
N ARG A 22 57.38 -4.64 -49.37
CA ARG A 22 56.86 -3.69 -48.42
C ARG A 22 57.53 -3.89 -47.07
N ILE A 23 57.99 -2.78 -46.50
CA ILE A 23 58.45 -2.69 -45.10
C ILE A 23 57.53 -1.75 -44.36
N ILE A 24 56.98 -2.20 -43.22
CA ILE A 24 56.13 -1.39 -42.31
C ILE A 24 56.85 -1.30 -40.98
N PHE A 25 57.19 -0.08 -40.56
CA PHE A 25 57.64 0.20 -39.17
C PHE A 25 56.53 0.43 -38.28
N TRP A 26 56.40 -0.42 -37.22
CA TRP A 26 55.47 -0.27 -36.17
C TRP A 26 56.12 0.36 -34.95
N HIS A 27 55.89 1.63 -34.75
CA HIS A 27 56.40 2.38 -33.61
C HIS A 27 55.51 2.15 -32.36
N ASP A 28 56.09 1.59 -31.31
CA ASP A 28 55.47 1.30 -30.02
C ASP A 28 56.41 1.73 -28.88
N PRO A 29 56.63 3.07 -28.67
CA PRO A 29 57.55 3.57 -27.66
C PRO A 29 57.12 3.24 -26.24
N ASP A 30 55.81 3.00 -26.02
CA ASP A 30 55.24 2.64 -24.72
C ASP A 30 55.32 1.11 -24.46
N ARG A 31 55.78 0.31 -25.43
CA ARG A 31 55.97 -1.15 -25.37
C ARG A 31 54.68 -1.93 -25.07
N GLU A 32 53.54 -1.43 -25.48
CA GLU A 32 52.22 -2.02 -25.22
C GLU A 32 52.04 -3.39 -25.89
N PHE A 33 52.72 -3.64 -27.05
CA PHE A 33 52.62 -4.89 -27.83
C PHE A 33 53.87 -5.77 -27.73
N GLU A 34 54.86 -5.44 -26.90
CA GLU A 34 56.12 -6.15 -26.80
C GLU A 34 56.02 -7.64 -26.50
N GLN A 35 54.96 -8.04 -25.73
CA GLN A 35 54.69 -9.45 -25.39
C GLN A 35 53.92 -10.20 -26.48
N THR A 36 53.13 -9.49 -27.28
CA THR A 36 52.20 -10.09 -28.25
C THR A 36 52.75 -10.04 -29.68
N ILE A 37 53.78 -9.24 -29.94
CA ILE A 37 54.35 -9.11 -31.29
C ILE A 37 54.88 -10.42 -31.87
N ASP A 38 55.38 -11.32 -31.03
CA ASP A 38 55.90 -12.62 -31.40
C ASP A 38 54.79 -13.62 -31.81
N GLU A 39 53.55 -13.34 -31.46
CA GLU A 39 52.34 -14.13 -31.82
C GLU A 39 51.74 -13.68 -33.15
N ILE A 40 52.19 -12.53 -33.70
CA ILE A 40 51.67 -11.97 -34.93
C ILE A 40 52.21 -12.73 -36.14
N ALA A 41 51.35 -13.47 -36.82
CA ALA A 41 51.65 -14.18 -38.05
C ALA A 41 50.84 -13.58 -39.21
N ILE A 42 51.52 -12.94 -40.15
CA ILE A 42 50.94 -12.43 -41.40
C ILE A 42 51.52 -13.22 -42.58
N PRO A 43 50.72 -13.74 -43.50
CA PRO A 43 51.22 -14.52 -44.66
C PRO A 43 52.25 -13.72 -45.49
N ASN A 44 53.37 -14.34 -45.79
CA ASN A 44 54.46 -13.76 -46.52
C ASN A 44 55.12 -12.51 -45.91
N VAL A 45 55.04 -12.34 -44.58
CA VAL A 45 55.64 -11.22 -43.84
C VAL A 45 56.51 -11.77 -42.72
N LYS A 46 57.76 -11.31 -42.65
CA LYS A 46 58.69 -11.60 -41.57
C LYS A 46 58.58 -10.50 -40.50
N VAL A 47 58.54 -10.87 -39.24
CA VAL A 47 58.56 -9.93 -38.11
C VAL A 47 59.97 -9.72 -37.63
N LEU A 48 60.38 -8.48 -37.53
CA LEU A 48 61.73 -8.08 -37.03
C LEU A 48 61.51 -7.19 -35.80
N LYS A 49 61.94 -7.66 -34.64
CA LYS A 49 61.85 -6.89 -33.37
C LYS A 49 63.15 -6.14 -33.13
N LEU A 50 63.04 -4.81 -32.98
CA LEU A 50 64.21 -3.99 -32.61
C LEU A 50 64.38 -4.03 -31.09
N THR A 51 65.67 -4.25 -30.65
CA THR A 51 65.99 -4.32 -29.22
C THR A 51 66.92 -3.16 -28.77
N GLY A 52 67.31 -2.28 -29.71
CA GLY A 52 68.29 -1.23 -29.47
C GLY A 52 69.73 -1.71 -29.66
N SER A 53 70.02 -2.97 -29.38
CA SER A 53 71.32 -3.59 -29.55
C SER A 53 71.52 -4.30 -30.90
N ASN A 54 70.44 -4.53 -31.65
CA ASN A 54 70.40 -5.23 -32.91
C ASN A 54 70.24 -4.32 -34.14
N ASN A 55 70.37 -3.02 -33.99
CA ASN A 55 70.15 -2.03 -35.09
C ASN A 55 71.06 -2.25 -36.26
N PHE A 56 72.33 -2.60 -36.06
CA PHE A 56 73.24 -2.89 -37.10
C PHE A 56 72.85 -4.16 -37.89
N TYR A 57 72.52 -5.22 -37.19
CA TYR A 57 71.96 -6.45 -37.79
C TYR A 57 70.69 -6.15 -38.60
N ALA A 58 69.78 -5.40 -38.04
CA ALA A 58 68.55 -5.03 -38.72
C ALA A 58 68.82 -4.25 -40.00
N LYS A 59 69.73 -3.33 -39.95
CA LYS A 59 70.16 -2.55 -41.13
C LYS A 59 70.78 -3.44 -42.27
N MET A 60 71.69 -4.30 -41.91
CA MET A 60 72.28 -5.22 -42.86
C MET A 60 71.26 -6.21 -43.44
N LEU A 61 70.34 -6.71 -42.59
CA LEU A 61 69.28 -7.61 -43.01
C LEU A 61 68.34 -6.95 -44.01
N LEU A 62 67.87 -5.74 -43.71
CA LEU A 62 66.91 -5.02 -44.54
C LEU A 62 67.48 -4.36 -45.74
N SER A 63 68.77 -4.01 -45.82
CA SER A 63 69.39 -3.33 -46.96
C SER A 63 70.17 -4.23 -47.89
N GLU A 64 70.76 -5.35 -47.42
CA GLU A 64 71.66 -6.17 -48.19
C GLU A 64 71.30 -7.68 -48.22
N THR A 65 70.95 -8.25 -47.05
CA THR A 65 70.87 -9.71 -46.94
C THR A 65 69.52 -10.27 -47.42
N ASP A 66 68.43 -9.63 -47.09
CA ASP A 66 67.06 -10.05 -47.52
C ASP A 66 66.29 -8.86 -48.11
N ILE A 67 66.40 -8.71 -49.40
CA ILE A 67 65.80 -7.61 -50.16
C ILE A 67 64.51 -8.00 -50.88
N GLU A 68 64.00 -9.24 -50.71
CA GLU A 68 62.81 -9.75 -51.41
C GLU A 68 61.61 -9.91 -50.51
N ASN A 69 61.76 -10.23 -49.20
CA ASN A 69 60.69 -10.51 -48.34
C ASN A 69 60.13 -9.22 -47.75
N ASN A 70 58.79 -9.25 -47.43
CA ASN A 70 58.11 -8.21 -46.69
C ASN A 70 58.50 -8.29 -45.18
N TYR A 71 58.61 -7.12 -44.55
CA TYR A 71 59.00 -7.02 -43.15
C TYR A 71 58.04 -6.14 -42.35
N LEU A 72 57.58 -6.65 -41.22
CA LEU A 72 57.00 -5.86 -40.14
C LEU A 72 58.13 -5.59 -39.11
N VAL A 73 58.59 -4.34 -39.04
CA VAL A 73 59.64 -3.93 -38.12
C VAL A 73 59.02 -3.35 -36.89
N TYR A 74 59.01 -4.08 -35.78
CA TYR A 74 58.52 -3.59 -34.49
C TYR A 74 59.61 -2.78 -33.83
N ASN A 75 59.31 -1.49 -33.61
CA ASN A 75 60.24 -0.52 -33.05
C ASN A 75 59.72 0.05 -31.68
N PRO A 76 60.15 -0.51 -30.52
CA PRO A 76 59.78 -0.05 -29.18
C PRO A 76 60.73 1.07 -28.70
N ILE A 77 61.58 1.60 -29.54
CA ILE A 77 62.69 2.53 -29.16
C ILE A 77 62.21 3.97 -29.36
N SER A 78 62.34 4.80 -28.31
CA SER A 78 62.14 6.25 -28.38
C SER A 78 63.53 6.92 -28.53
N TYR A 79 63.75 7.53 -29.67
CA TYR A 79 65.00 8.25 -29.91
C TYR A 79 64.91 9.70 -29.44
N GLN A 80 65.91 10.18 -28.67
CA GLN A 80 66.01 11.59 -28.26
C GLN A 80 66.42 12.53 -29.38
N ASP A 81 67.31 12.06 -30.25
CA ASP A 81 67.70 12.74 -31.48
C ASP A 81 67.41 11.80 -32.66
N VAL A 82 66.92 12.35 -33.78
CA VAL A 82 66.66 11.63 -35.01
C VAL A 82 67.91 10.93 -35.56
N LYS A 83 69.08 11.50 -35.26
CA LYS A 83 70.43 10.95 -35.68
C LYS A 83 70.73 9.64 -34.97
N ASP A 84 70.10 9.31 -33.85
CA ASP A 84 70.33 8.06 -33.14
C ASP A 84 69.59 6.89 -33.76
N ASN A 85 68.69 7.17 -34.72
CA ASN A 85 67.95 6.16 -35.45
C ASN A 85 68.82 5.65 -36.65
N TRP A 86 69.48 4.53 -36.42
CA TRP A 86 70.33 3.88 -37.45
C TRP A 86 69.53 3.36 -38.65
N LEU A 87 68.24 3.24 -38.57
CA LEU A 87 67.38 2.76 -39.67
C LEU A 87 66.63 3.89 -40.34
N LEU A 88 66.94 5.14 -40.06
CA LEU A 88 66.18 6.31 -40.51
C LEU A 88 66.08 6.34 -42.07
N ASP A 89 67.11 6.02 -42.78
CA ASP A 89 67.09 5.96 -44.21
C ASP A 89 66.10 4.90 -44.76
N ILE A 90 66.07 3.71 -44.17
CA ILE A 90 65.07 2.67 -44.52
C ILE A 90 63.64 3.10 -44.13
N GLU A 91 63.51 3.66 -42.97
CA GLU A 91 62.25 4.15 -42.47
C GLU A 91 61.63 5.23 -43.36
N CYS A 92 62.44 6.18 -43.87
CA CYS A 92 62.00 7.19 -44.83
C CYS A 92 61.38 6.65 -46.11
N TYR A 93 61.75 5.45 -46.56
CA TYR A 93 61.15 4.76 -47.70
C TYR A 93 60.20 3.66 -47.40
N SER A 94 59.85 3.50 -46.11
CA SER A 94 58.92 2.50 -45.57
C SER A 94 57.58 3.11 -45.24
N GLU A 95 56.63 2.26 -44.95
CA GLU A 95 55.34 2.71 -44.36
C GLU A 95 55.43 2.74 -42.82
N GLU A 96 54.86 3.74 -42.25
CA GLU A 96 54.74 3.84 -40.78
C GLU A 96 53.43 3.29 -40.32
N PHE A 97 53.44 2.48 -39.29
CA PHE A 97 52.25 1.98 -38.58
C PHE A 97 52.37 2.34 -37.12
N ARG A 98 51.30 2.90 -36.61
CA ARG A 98 51.14 3.19 -35.19
C ARG A 98 49.81 2.60 -34.76
N ALA A 99 49.86 1.71 -33.83
CA ALA A 99 48.69 1.23 -33.12
C ALA A 99 49.00 1.35 -31.64
N ASP A 100 48.16 2.03 -30.93
CA ASP A 100 48.23 2.06 -29.49
C ASP A 100 46.99 1.33 -28.93
N MET A 101 47.14 0.66 -27.82
CA MET A 101 46.05 -0.10 -27.17
C MET A 101 44.84 0.77 -26.85
N LEU A 102 45.08 2.06 -26.57
CA LEU A 102 43.99 3.01 -26.29
C LEU A 102 43.14 3.27 -27.52
N SER A 103 43.78 3.47 -28.73
CA SER A 103 43.06 3.64 -29.96
C SER A 103 42.25 2.40 -30.36
N ILE A 104 42.78 1.22 -30.08
CA ILE A 104 42.09 -0.05 -30.34
C ILE A 104 40.86 -0.14 -29.43
N ARG A 105 41.01 0.09 -28.13
CA ARG A 105 39.91 0.10 -27.16
C ARG A 105 38.88 1.16 -27.52
N MET A 106 39.28 2.36 -27.87
CA MET A 106 38.32 3.40 -28.29
C MET A 106 37.52 2.97 -29.51
N ALA A 107 38.13 2.32 -30.50
CA ALA A 107 37.41 1.79 -31.65
C ALA A 107 36.49 0.62 -31.29
N GLU A 108 36.92 -0.27 -30.39
CA GLU A 108 36.13 -1.43 -29.92
C GLU A 108 34.83 -1.00 -29.19
N TYR A 109 34.88 0.09 -28.43
CA TYR A 109 33.76 0.61 -27.65
C TYR A 109 33.09 1.86 -28.25
N ASN A 110 33.33 2.17 -29.52
CA ASN A 110 32.82 3.36 -30.23
C ASN A 110 33.07 4.68 -29.47
N MET A 111 34.26 4.81 -28.87
CA MET A 111 34.63 5.99 -28.11
C MET A 111 35.27 7.07 -28.98
N PRO A 112 35.00 8.38 -28.72
CA PRO A 112 35.66 9.48 -29.47
C PRO A 112 37.16 9.51 -29.18
N ASN A 113 37.96 9.57 -30.23
CA ASN A 113 39.43 9.64 -30.13
C ASN A 113 39.87 11.06 -29.83
N ASN A 114 39.72 11.49 -28.58
CA ASN A 114 40.15 12.79 -28.09
C ASN A 114 41.05 12.66 -26.84
N SER A 115 41.67 13.76 -26.42
CA SER A 115 42.66 13.77 -25.32
C SER A 115 42.00 13.43 -23.97
N ALA A 116 40.73 13.84 -23.73
CA ALA A 116 39.98 13.55 -22.49
C ALA A 116 39.71 12.03 -22.37
N MET A 117 39.20 11.40 -23.42
CA MET A 117 38.96 9.95 -23.45
C MET A 117 40.24 9.15 -23.28
N ARG A 118 41.33 9.58 -23.92
CA ARG A 118 42.65 8.94 -23.76
C ARG A 118 43.15 9.01 -22.31
N LYS A 119 43.01 10.17 -21.65
CA LYS A 119 43.33 10.32 -20.22
C LYS A 119 42.51 9.40 -19.35
N ALA A 120 41.21 9.37 -19.58
CA ALA A 120 40.28 8.52 -18.83
C ALA A 120 40.64 7.03 -18.97
N LEU A 121 40.82 6.52 -20.19
CA LEU A 121 41.18 5.13 -20.43
C LEU A 121 42.49 4.70 -19.77
N LYS A 122 43.49 5.60 -19.68
CA LYS A 122 44.77 5.32 -19.00
C LYS A 122 44.62 5.01 -17.52
N LEU A 123 43.59 5.54 -16.87
CA LEU A 123 43.30 5.28 -15.47
C LEU A 123 42.80 3.85 -15.22
N TYR A 124 42.27 3.18 -16.24
CA TYR A 124 41.53 1.92 -16.12
C TYR A 124 42.20 0.71 -16.75
N ASN A 125 43.50 0.70 -16.93
CA ASN A 125 44.22 -0.43 -17.53
C ASN A 125 43.91 -1.76 -16.84
N LYS A 126 43.94 -1.81 -15.50
CA LYS A 126 43.60 -3.01 -14.70
C LYS A 126 42.15 -3.45 -14.87
N PHE A 127 41.23 -2.52 -15.15
CA PHE A 127 39.82 -2.85 -15.41
C PHE A 127 39.67 -3.70 -16.64
N PHE A 128 40.34 -3.31 -17.73
CA PHE A 128 40.25 -3.96 -19.05
C PHE A 128 41.05 -5.28 -19.18
N GLU A 129 41.89 -5.63 -18.21
CA GLU A 129 42.59 -6.91 -18.16
C GLU A 129 41.63 -8.11 -18.01
N ASN A 130 40.44 -7.90 -17.50
CA ASN A 130 39.45 -8.94 -17.33
C ASN A 130 38.32 -8.82 -18.36
N LYS A 131 38.20 -9.84 -19.22
CA LYS A 131 37.22 -9.89 -20.31
C LYS A 131 35.76 -9.83 -19.84
N GLU A 132 35.45 -10.35 -18.65
CA GLU A 132 34.10 -10.32 -18.11
C GLU A 132 33.70 -8.89 -17.71
N ARG A 133 34.58 -8.16 -17.01
CA ARG A 133 34.34 -6.74 -16.67
C ARG A 133 34.19 -5.89 -17.93
N ALA A 134 35.08 -6.08 -18.88
CA ALA A 134 35.05 -5.38 -20.19
C ALA A 134 33.75 -5.69 -20.96
N GLY A 135 33.29 -6.94 -20.94
CA GLY A 135 31.99 -7.35 -21.52
C GLY A 135 30.79 -6.72 -20.84
N LYS A 136 30.80 -6.61 -19.51
CA LYS A 136 29.73 -5.89 -18.74
C LYS A 136 29.69 -4.41 -19.12
N LEU A 137 30.84 -3.76 -19.27
CA LEU A 137 30.91 -2.37 -19.75
C LEU A 137 30.30 -2.22 -21.14
N ALA A 138 30.62 -3.09 -22.08
CA ALA A 138 30.05 -3.08 -23.43
C ALA A 138 28.52 -3.25 -23.45
N SER A 139 27.95 -3.91 -22.45
CA SER A 139 26.49 -4.11 -22.33
C SER A 139 25.74 -2.89 -21.77
N LEU A 140 26.44 -1.96 -21.11
CA LEU A 140 25.82 -0.77 -20.53
C LEU A 140 25.62 0.35 -21.56
N HIS A 141 26.55 0.46 -22.56
CA HIS A 141 26.53 1.58 -23.50
C HIS A 141 27.00 1.15 -24.87
N SER A 142 26.35 1.64 -25.94
CA SER A 142 26.74 1.36 -27.32
C SER A 142 27.73 2.39 -27.89
N ASP A 143 27.57 3.66 -27.51
CA ASP A 143 28.33 4.80 -28.08
C ASP A 143 28.65 5.81 -26.96
N TYR A 144 29.91 6.08 -26.72
CA TYR A 144 30.36 7.08 -25.76
C TYR A 144 30.45 8.46 -26.36
N THR A 145 29.93 9.45 -25.69
CA THR A 145 30.02 10.88 -26.08
C THR A 145 31.03 11.65 -25.22
N SER A 146 31.23 11.24 -23.95
CA SER A 146 32.13 11.92 -23.01
C SER A 146 32.94 10.95 -22.16
N ALA A 147 34.07 11.43 -21.61
CA ALA A 147 34.87 10.69 -20.63
C ALA A 147 34.12 10.53 -19.30
N GLY A 148 33.26 11.48 -18.95
CA GLY A 148 32.41 11.42 -17.75
C GLY A 148 31.50 10.20 -17.73
N GLN A 149 30.85 9.88 -18.85
CA GLN A 149 30.04 8.68 -18.97
C GLN A 149 30.84 7.40 -18.79
N LEU A 150 32.07 7.34 -19.35
CA LEU A 150 32.96 6.20 -19.16
C LEU A 150 33.34 6.00 -17.68
N HIS A 151 33.59 7.08 -16.96
CA HIS A 151 33.86 7.01 -15.51
C HIS A 151 32.67 6.43 -14.73
N ILE A 152 31.45 6.90 -15.02
CA ILE A 152 30.21 6.42 -14.38
C ILE A 152 30.00 4.93 -14.68
N ASP A 153 30.13 4.51 -15.92
CA ASP A 153 29.92 3.14 -16.38
C ASP A 153 30.90 2.17 -15.73
N ILE A 154 32.18 2.55 -15.62
CA ILE A 154 33.20 1.72 -14.97
C ILE A 154 32.90 1.57 -13.48
N ILE A 155 32.51 2.67 -12.78
CA ILE A 155 32.14 2.60 -11.39
C ILE A 155 30.84 1.76 -11.23
N ALA A 156 29.89 1.87 -12.14
CA ALA A 156 28.66 1.05 -12.14
C ALA A 156 29.00 -0.46 -12.22
N VAL A 157 29.84 -0.87 -13.17
CA VAL A 157 30.29 -2.26 -13.27
C VAL A 157 30.99 -2.74 -12.00
N LEU A 158 31.87 -1.91 -11.43
CA LEU A 158 32.62 -2.25 -10.21
C LEU A 158 31.74 -2.28 -8.95
N SER A 159 30.65 -1.53 -8.95
CA SER A 159 29.64 -1.53 -7.89
C SER A 159 28.56 -2.61 -8.08
N GLY A 160 28.60 -3.35 -9.20
CA GLY A 160 27.67 -4.45 -9.48
C GLY A 160 26.28 -4.00 -9.92
N THR A 161 26.13 -2.77 -10.44
CA THR A 161 24.85 -2.26 -10.94
C THR A 161 24.86 -2.12 -12.47
N SER A 162 23.67 -2.29 -13.07
CA SER A 162 23.42 -1.97 -14.48
C SER A 162 22.92 -0.53 -14.68
N MET A 163 22.70 0.21 -13.59
CA MET A 163 22.26 1.60 -13.65
C MET A 163 23.47 2.53 -13.84
N ASN A 164 23.68 2.95 -15.06
CA ASN A 164 24.80 3.77 -15.49
C ASN A 164 24.50 5.29 -15.40
N THR A 165 23.93 5.70 -14.28
CA THR A 165 23.72 7.10 -13.92
C THR A 165 24.43 7.43 -12.61
N ALA A 166 24.73 8.70 -12.35
CA ALA A 166 25.36 9.11 -11.10
C ALA A 166 24.52 8.69 -9.88
N SER A 167 23.19 8.89 -9.94
CA SER A 167 22.25 8.44 -8.88
C SER A 167 22.27 6.93 -8.68
N GLY A 168 22.25 6.16 -9.78
CA GLY A 168 22.30 4.70 -9.73
C GLY A 168 23.57 4.16 -9.11
N VAL A 169 24.71 4.75 -9.46
CA VAL A 169 26.03 4.40 -8.88
C VAL A 169 26.09 4.72 -7.39
N ILE A 170 25.68 5.93 -6.98
CA ILE A 170 25.67 6.34 -5.56
C ILE A 170 24.78 5.41 -4.74
N ARG A 171 23.59 5.08 -5.26
CA ARG A 171 22.70 4.10 -4.63
C ARG A 171 23.37 2.73 -4.50
N ALA A 172 24.04 2.25 -5.56
CA ALA A 172 24.70 0.95 -5.52
C ALA A 172 25.85 0.92 -4.50
N LEU A 173 26.60 2.02 -4.36
CA LEU A 173 27.65 2.14 -3.34
C LEU A 173 27.07 2.00 -1.93
N LEU A 174 25.96 2.67 -1.62
CA LEU A 174 25.31 2.61 -0.31
C LEU A 174 24.66 1.24 -0.05
N LEU A 175 24.08 0.60 -1.09
CA LEU A 175 23.51 -0.76 -1.00
C LEU A 175 24.57 -1.83 -0.71
N ASN A 176 25.82 -1.63 -1.12
CA ASN A 176 26.92 -2.52 -0.80
C ASN A 176 27.41 -2.40 0.66
N GLY A 177 26.85 -1.49 1.45
CA GLY A 177 27.12 -1.32 2.87
C GLY A 177 27.62 0.06 3.27
N LEU A 178 27.28 0.48 4.47
CA LEU A 178 27.63 1.81 5.01
C LEU A 178 29.04 1.86 5.61
N ASN A 179 29.65 0.71 5.94
CA ASN A 179 31.04 0.66 6.36
C ASN A 179 31.97 0.75 5.17
N TYR A 180 32.61 1.90 5.01
CA TYR A 180 33.46 2.21 3.84
C TYR A 180 34.58 1.19 3.62
N ASP A 181 35.30 0.80 4.68
CA ASP A 181 36.48 -0.08 4.62
C ASP A 181 36.08 -1.54 4.29
N GLU A 182 34.85 -1.94 4.59
CA GLU A 182 34.35 -3.27 4.33
C GLU A 182 33.55 -3.36 3.04
N ASN A 183 33.17 -2.23 2.45
CA ASN A 183 32.29 -2.16 1.28
C ASN A 183 32.94 -2.82 0.05
N PRO A 184 32.31 -3.88 -0.52
CA PRO A 184 32.87 -4.62 -1.65
C PRO A 184 33.04 -3.78 -2.91
N ALA A 185 32.14 -2.82 -3.16
CA ALA A 185 32.21 -1.93 -4.31
C ALA A 185 33.43 -1.00 -4.19
N VAL A 186 33.66 -0.43 -3.02
CA VAL A 186 34.85 0.40 -2.76
C VAL A 186 36.13 -0.38 -2.97
N LYS A 187 36.24 -1.61 -2.43
CA LYS A 187 37.40 -2.48 -2.65
C LYS A 187 37.65 -2.78 -4.12
N ASN A 188 36.60 -2.99 -4.90
CA ASN A 188 36.70 -3.20 -6.34
C ASN A 188 37.18 -1.92 -7.05
N ILE A 189 36.65 -0.75 -6.67
CA ILE A 189 37.04 0.54 -7.25
C ILE A 189 38.49 0.88 -6.92
N GLN A 190 38.94 0.67 -5.70
CA GLN A 190 40.32 0.86 -5.30
C GLN A 190 41.29 -0.04 -6.09
N LYS A 191 40.88 -1.27 -6.39
CA LYS A 191 41.72 -2.26 -7.09
C LYS A 191 41.72 -2.10 -8.61
N PHE A 192 40.60 -1.80 -9.22
CA PHE A 192 40.38 -1.85 -10.66
C PHE A 192 39.88 -0.54 -11.27
N GLY A 193 39.40 0.39 -10.46
CA GLY A 193 38.88 1.68 -10.83
C GLY A 193 39.78 2.84 -10.41
N ASN A 194 39.11 3.95 -10.06
CA ASN A 194 39.75 5.12 -9.47
C ASN A 194 38.88 5.72 -8.34
N GLU A 195 39.41 5.69 -7.13
CA GLU A 195 38.68 6.14 -5.92
C GLU A 195 38.44 7.66 -5.90
N ASP A 196 39.38 8.44 -6.43
CA ASP A 196 39.25 9.90 -6.47
C ASP A 196 38.14 10.32 -7.41
N ILE A 197 38.03 9.65 -8.57
CA ILE A 197 36.90 9.87 -9.50
C ILE A 197 35.57 9.50 -8.85
N MET A 198 35.49 8.41 -8.09
CA MET A 198 34.28 8.05 -7.35
C MET A 198 33.86 9.16 -6.37
N TRP A 199 34.83 9.68 -5.59
CA TRP A 199 34.51 10.75 -4.65
C TRP A 199 34.18 12.08 -5.35
N GLU A 200 34.81 12.37 -6.49
CA GLU A 200 34.46 13.52 -7.30
C GLU A 200 33.04 13.42 -7.85
N LEU A 201 32.62 12.24 -8.32
CA LEU A 201 31.24 11.97 -8.74
C LEU A 201 30.24 12.20 -7.59
N ILE A 202 30.53 11.65 -6.41
CA ILE A 202 29.70 11.84 -5.22
C ILE A 202 29.58 13.33 -4.87
N ASN A 203 30.70 14.05 -4.82
CA ASN A 203 30.72 15.48 -4.48
C ASN A 203 29.90 16.31 -5.49
N ARG A 204 30.14 16.13 -6.79
CA ARG A 204 29.41 16.87 -7.83
C ARG A 204 27.90 16.61 -7.81
N TYR A 205 27.49 15.38 -7.47
CA TYR A 205 26.06 15.04 -7.45
C TYR A 205 25.37 15.44 -6.14
N THR A 206 26.03 15.25 -5.00
CA THR A 206 25.42 15.42 -3.67
C THR A 206 25.89 16.66 -2.92
N GLY A 207 27.05 17.23 -3.27
CA GLY A 207 27.74 18.25 -2.50
C GLY A 207 28.49 17.71 -1.27
N PHE A 208 28.57 16.40 -1.10
CA PHE A 208 29.31 15.78 0.01
C PHE A 208 30.81 15.87 -0.21
N GLU A 209 31.52 16.49 0.74
CA GLU A 209 32.98 16.64 0.67
C GLU A 209 33.70 15.45 1.34
N ARG A 210 34.70 14.89 0.63
CA ARG A 210 35.60 13.91 1.22
C ARG A 210 36.52 14.58 2.22
N THR A 211 36.29 14.33 3.50
CA THR A 211 37.16 14.75 4.61
C THR A 211 37.88 13.54 5.21
N GLU A 212 38.92 13.76 6.00
CA GLU A 212 39.55 12.67 6.76
C GLU A 212 38.52 12.05 7.72
N GLY A 213 38.23 10.75 7.54
CA GLY A 213 37.18 10.05 8.27
C GLY A 213 35.77 10.12 7.65
N ALA A 214 35.63 10.56 6.37
CA ALA A 214 34.38 10.48 5.64
C ALA A 214 33.92 9.02 5.53
N THR A 215 32.65 8.76 5.85
CA THR A 215 32.03 7.43 5.87
C THR A 215 30.76 7.39 5.04
N PHE A 216 30.32 6.21 4.62
CA PHE A 216 29.10 6.10 3.83
C PHE A 216 27.83 6.30 4.65
N ASP A 217 27.85 6.09 5.95
CA ASP A 217 26.75 6.49 6.82
C ASP A 217 26.65 8.03 6.95
N GLY A 218 27.81 8.74 6.93
CA GLY A 218 27.84 10.19 6.81
C GLY A 218 27.31 10.69 5.46
N LEU A 219 27.67 10.02 4.36
CA LEU A 219 27.12 10.28 3.02
C LEU A 219 25.62 10.04 2.96
N ALA A 220 25.13 8.93 3.50
CA ALA A 220 23.70 8.64 3.59
C ALA A 220 22.95 9.72 4.37
N ALA A 221 23.48 10.12 5.53
CA ALA A 221 22.91 11.21 6.33
C ALA A 221 22.86 12.53 5.55
N HIS A 222 23.93 12.88 4.85
CA HIS A 222 23.99 14.07 4.00
C HIS A 222 22.93 14.04 2.88
N ILE A 223 22.82 12.93 2.15
CA ILE A 223 21.87 12.78 1.04
C ILE A 223 20.43 12.88 1.57
N LEU A 224 20.09 12.13 2.62
CA LEU A 224 18.73 12.09 3.17
C LEU A 224 18.30 13.43 3.76
N LEU A 225 19.18 14.13 4.50
CA LEU A 225 18.89 15.45 5.08
C LEU A 225 18.83 16.53 4.01
N THR A 226 19.70 16.47 3.01
CA THR A 226 19.67 17.39 1.85
C THR A 226 18.37 17.21 1.05
N ALA A 227 17.93 15.97 0.85
CA ALA A 227 16.63 15.68 0.23
C ALA A 227 15.47 16.18 1.09
N LEU A 228 15.51 15.97 2.40
CA LEU A 228 14.46 16.40 3.33
C LEU A 228 14.29 17.93 3.35
N SER A 229 15.36 18.69 3.13
CA SER A 229 15.33 20.17 3.07
C SER A 229 14.44 20.73 1.97
N VAL A 230 14.08 19.92 0.96
CA VAL A 230 13.13 20.31 -0.10
C VAL A 230 11.69 20.37 0.43
N THR A 231 11.36 19.56 1.43
CA THR A 231 9.99 19.36 1.92
C THR A 231 9.77 19.90 3.33
N MET A 232 10.81 20.20 4.07
CA MET A 232 10.74 20.77 5.42
C MET A 232 11.38 22.16 5.49
N SER A 233 10.93 22.98 6.43
CA SER A 233 11.44 24.33 6.64
C SER A 233 12.89 24.30 7.21
N LYS A 234 13.65 25.38 6.95
CA LYS A 234 15.00 25.53 7.52
C LYS A 234 14.97 25.55 9.05
N SER A 235 13.91 26.09 9.67
CA SER A 235 13.73 26.12 11.12
C SER A 235 13.61 24.72 11.70
N SER A 236 12.91 23.83 11.01
CA SER A 236 12.72 22.43 11.44
C SER A 236 14.02 21.59 11.35
N LEU A 237 14.98 22.05 10.53
CA LEU A 237 16.29 21.41 10.36
C LEU A 237 17.43 22.14 11.08
N ALA A 238 17.09 23.06 11.99
CA ALA A 238 18.08 23.85 12.75
C ALA A 238 19.08 22.94 13.49
N GLY A 239 20.38 23.25 13.35
CA GLY A 239 21.49 22.46 13.90
C GLY A 239 21.91 21.25 13.07
N LEU A 240 21.33 21.05 11.88
CA LEU A 240 21.74 20.04 10.89
C LEU A 240 22.31 20.68 9.61
N GLU A 241 22.47 22.01 9.57
CA GLU A 241 22.84 22.79 8.38
C GLU A 241 24.17 22.32 7.76
N LYS A 242 25.11 21.87 8.59
CA LYS A 242 26.40 21.34 8.11
C LYS A 242 26.29 20.05 7.31
N LEU A 243 25.18 19.34 7.46
CA LEU A 243 24.90 18.09 6.75
C LEU A 243 24.03 18.31 5.52
N ILE A 244 23.69 19.56 5.19
CA ILE A 244 22.74 19.89 4.12
C ILE A 244 23.45 20.75 3.07
N SER A 245 23.31 20.35 1.81
CA SER A 245 23.81 21.11 0.65
C SER A 245 22.61 21.68 -0.13
N GLU A 246 22.25 22.94 0.10
CA GLU A 246 21.15 23.59 -0.60
C GLU A 246 21.27 23.55 -2.12
N PRO A 247 22.47 23.78 -2.74
CA PRO A 247 22.64 23.72 -4.19
C PRO A 247 22.32 22.33 -4.78
N HIS A 248 22.53 21.26 -4.00
CA HIS A 248 22.34 19.87 -4.45
C HIS A 248 21.01 19.27 -3.98
N SER A 249 20.16 20.05 -3.35
CA SER A 249 18.91 19.57 -2.74
C SER A 249 17.97 18.88 -3.75
N SER A 250 17.84 19.44 -4.96
CA SER A 250 17.00 18.85 -6.01
C SER A 250 17.55 17.50 -6.50
N LEU A 251 18.87 17.36 -6.64
CA LEU A 251 19.50 16.10 -7.06
C LEU A 251 19.38 15.02 -5.99
N CYS A 252 19.68 15.37 -4.73
CA CYS A 252 19.50 14.45 -3.60
C CYS A 252 18.03 14.04 -3.43
N TYR A 253 17.10 14.98 -3.59
CA TYR A 253 15.67 14.66 -3.53
C TYR A 253 15.26 13.70 -4.64
N ALA A 254 15.70 13.93 -5.87
CA ALA A 254 15.43 13.04 -6.99
C ALA A 254 15.99 11.63 -6.76
N LEU A 255 17.22 11.51 -6.23
CA LEU A 255 17.84 10.23 -5.90
C LEU A 255 17.04 9.47 -4.84
N VAL A 256 16.70 10.12 -3.72
CA VAL A 256 15.97 9.50 -2.61
C VAL A 256 14.56 9.10 -3.06
N ASN A 257 13.87 9.96 -3.82
CA ASN A 257 12.55 9.68 -4.32
C ASN A 257 12.53 8.52 -5.33
N GLU A 258 13.49 8.46 -6.26
CA GLU A 258 13.67 7.33 -7.18
C GLU A 258 13.95 6.02 -6.40
N TRP A 259 14.77 6.09 -5.36
CA TRP A 259 15.08 4.94 -4.51
C TRP A 259 13.86 4.46 -3.73
N MET A 260 13.09 5.36 -3.10
CA MET A 260 11.85 5.02 -2.39
C MET A 260 10.84 4.27 -3.26
N HIS A 261 10.83 4.50 -4.58
CA HIS A 261 9.90 3.87 -5.52
C HIS A 261 10.53 2.72 -6.33
N SER A 262 11.72 2.26 -5.95
CA SER A 262 12.38 1.09 -6.53
C SER A 262 12.11 -0.19 -5.73
N ASP A 263 12.59 -1.33 -6.24
CA ASP A 263 12.54 -2.63 -5.55
C ASP A 263 13.50 -2.71 -4.34
N PHE A 264 14.26 -1.66 -4.08
CA PHE A 264 15.24 -1.53 -2.98
C PHE A 264 14.76 -0.55 -1.90
N ASP A 265 13.46 -0.39 -1.73
CA ASP A 265 12.88 0.53 -0.75
C ASP A 265 13.03 0.04 0.71
N ASP A 266 13.11 -1.27 0.92
CA ASP A 266 13.36 -1.85 2.23
C ASP A 266 14.79 -1.53 2.71
N GLU A 267 15.79 -1.63 1.84
CA GLU A 267 17.17 -1.26 2.18
C GLU A 267 17.30 0.25 2.44
N LEU A 268 16.58 1.09 1.72
CA LEU A 268 16.53 2.52 2.02
C LEU A 268 15.91 2.78 3.40
N TYR A 269 14.86 2.04 3.74
CA TYR A 269 14.25 2.11 5.07
C TYR A 269 15.28 1.80 6.15
N ASP A 270 16.03 0.72 6.01
CA ASP A 270 17.06 0.32 6.99
C ASP A 270 18.19 1.37 7.09
N ILE A 271 18.64 1.91 5.96
CA ILE A 271 19.64 2.98 5.93
C ILE A 271 19.09 4.24 6.62
N ALA A 272 17.84 4.62 6.36
CA ALA A 272 17.22 5.76 6.99
C ALA A 272 17.13 5.57 8.52
N ARG A 273 16.79 4.37 9.00
CA ARG A 273 16.78 4.04 10.44
C ARG A 273 18.17 4.18 11.09
N VAL A 274 19.23 3.72 10.43
CA VAL A 274 20.61 3.91 10.92
C VAL A 274 20.96 5.40 11.07
N VAL A 275 20.55 6.22 10.10
CA VAL A 275 20.76 7.68 10.15
C VAL A 275 19.93 8.33 11.24
N GLU A 276 18.65 7.93 11.40
CA GLU A 276 17.77 8.41 12.47
C GLU A 276 18.38 8.19 13.86
N ASP A 277 18.86 6.99 14.11
CA ASP A 277 19.46 6.63 15.39
C ASP A 277 20.75 7.41 15.65
N LYS A 278 21.62 7.50 14.65
CA LYS A 278 22.89 8.22 14.74
C LYS A 278 22.72 9.72 15.04
N LEU A 279 21.70 10.34 14.44
CA LEU A 279 21.44 11.78 14.59
C LEU A 279 20.35 12.10 15.61
N HIS A 280 19.78 11.09 16.27
CA HIS A 280 18.66 11.22 17.21
C HIS A 280 17.48 12.02 16.64
N LEU A 281 17.12 11.73 15.37
CA LEU A 281 16.13 12.52 14.64
C LEU A 281 14.73 12.41 15.27
N ALA A 282 14.33 11.26 15.80
CA ALA A 282 13.05 11.11 16.49
C ALA A 282 12.91 12.12 17.65
N THR A 283 13.94 12.25 18.51
CA THR A 283 13.92 13.22 19.62
C THR A 283 13.89 14.68 19.15
N ARG A 284 14.47 14.96 17.99
CA ARG A 284 14.42 16.31 17.37
C ARG A 284 13.02 16.62 16.83
N PHE A 285 12.48 15.70 16.06
CA PHE A 285 11.19 15.89 15.37
C PHE A 285 10.01 15.89 16.34
N ASP A 286 10.09 15.23 17.48
CA ASP A 286 9.09 15.32 18.55
C ASP A 286 8.86 16.75 19.06
N LYS A 287 9.84 17.66 18.89
CA LYS A 287 9.75 19.07 19.30
C LYS A 287 9.15 19.98 18.22
N ILE A 288 8.95 19.44 17.02
CA ILE A 288 8.46 20.18 15.85
C ILE A 288 6.95 20.05 15.77
N GLU A 289 6.27 21.13 15.38
CA GLU A 289 4.82 21.11 15.19
C GLU A 289 4.43 20.13 14.05
N VAL A 290 3.33 19.39 14.27
CA VAL A 290 2.85 18.38 13.30
C VAL A 290 2.70 18.99 11.88
N ALA A 291 2.20 20.21 11.78
CA ALA A 291 2.00 20.87 10.49
C ALA A 291 3.28 21.00 9.64
N GLU A 292 4.45 21.16 10.28
CA GLU A 292 5.75 21.22 9.61
C GLU A 292 6.30 19.84 9.23
N LEU A 293 5.90 18.78 9.95
CA LEU A 293 6.29 17.40 9.68
C LEU A 293 5.51 16.76 8.53
N LEU A 294 4.32 17.27 8.21
CA LEU A 294 3.38 16.62 7.30
C LEU A 294 3.96 16.26 5.92
N ASN A 295 4.84 17.11 5.39
CA ASN A 295 5.41 16.93 4.07
C ASN A 295 6.78 16.22 4.06
N GLY A 296 7.37 15.96 5.22
CA GLY A 296 8.64 15.25 5.34
C GLY A 296 8.47 13.75 5.04
N GLU A 297 9.26 13.19 4.13
CA GLU A 297 9.07 11.79 3.70
C GLU A 297 10.33 10.93 3.84
N CYS A 298 11.52 11.52 3.82
CA CYS A 298 12.77 10.76 3.75
C CYS A 298 13.00 9.79 4.93
N PHE A 299 12.40 10.08 6.10
CA PHE A 299 12.63 9.34 7.34
C PHE A 299 11.35 8.70 7.88
N PRO A 300 11.37 7.38 8.19
CA PRO A 300 10.24 6.68 8.84
C PRO A 300 9.81 7.30 10.18
N CYS A 301 10.75 7.77 11.00
CA CYS A 301 10.47 8.35 12.34
C CYS A 301 9.52 9.56 12.29
N ILE A 302 9.38 10.23 11.16
CA ILE A 302 8.45 11.36 11.01
C ILE A 302 7.01 10.91 11.25
N ASN A 303 6.61 9.77 10.69
CA ASN A 303 5.29 9.19 10.97
C ASN A 303 5.14 8.83 12.45
N GLU A 304 6.16 8.23 13.04
CA GLU A 304 6.14 7.84 14.46
C GLU A 304 5.99 9.07 15.38
N CYS A 305 6.68 10.18 15.08
CA CYS A 305 6.56 11.44 15.83
C CYS A 305 5.16 12.04 15.71
N ILE A 306 4.58 12.07 14.50
CA ILE A 306 3.21 12.58 14.27
C ILE A 306 2.20 11.74 15.06
N ILE A 307 2.27 10.41 14.95
CA ILE A 307 1.38 9.47 15.64
C ILE A 307 1.52 9.62 17.15
N ARG A 308 2.77 9.63 17.66
CA ARG A 308 3.05 9.79 19.08
C ARG A 308 2.46 11.10 19.64
N ARG A 309 2.61 12.20 18.89
CA ARG A 309 2.05 13.49 19.29
C ARG A 309 0.55 13.43 19.43
N PHE A 310 -0.17 12.89 18.43
CA PHE A 310 -1.62 12.74 18.50
C PHE A 310 -2.05 11.81 19.64
N MET A 311 -1.38 10.69 19.86
CA MET A 311 -1.69 9.77 20.95
C MET A 311 -1.51 10.43 22.31
N THR A 312 -0.45 11.21 22.49
CA THR A 312 -0.19 11.96 23.73
C THR A 312 -1.27 13.03 23.93
N GLU A 313 -1.57 13.83 22.92
CA GLU A 313 -2.62 14.86 22.99
C GLU A 313 -4.00 14.26 23.31
N ILE A 314 -4.35 13.12 22.72
CA ILE A 314 -5.59 12.38 23.02
C ILE A 314 -5.61 11.94 24.49
N SER A 315 -4.51 11.37 24.99
CA SER A 315 -4.41 10.93 26.38
C SER A 315 -4.54 12.10 27.38
N GLU A 316 -4.20 13.31 26.95
CA GLU A 316 -4.35 14.56 27.71
C GLU A 316 -5.70 15.25 27.47
N ASN A 317 -6.65 14.62 26.77
CA ASN A 317 -7.91 15.18 26.33
C ASN A 317 -7.80 16.41 25.40
N ILE A 318 -6.71 16.56 24.69
CA ILE A 318 -6.49 17.61 23.70
C ILE A 318 -6.63 16.99 22.31
N ILE A 319 -7.82 17.07 21.72
CA ILE A 319 -8.10 16.39 20.46
C ILE A 319 -8.37 17.41 19.36
N LYS A 320 -7.45 17.51 18.44
CA LYS A 320 -7.51 18.36 17.25
C LYS A 320 -8.01 17.52 16.05
N VAL A 321 -9.32 17.35 15.95
CA VAL A 321 -9.97 16.50 14.94
C VAL A 321 -9.49 16.83 13.53
N GLU A 322 -9.48 18.12 13.19
CA GLU A 322 -9.11 18.61 11.87
C GLU A 322 -7.65 18.32 11.53
N ASP A 323 -6.74 18.38 12.52
CA ASP A 323 -5.33 18.09 12.35
C ASP A 323 -5.09 16.58 12.12
N ILE A 324 -5.78 15.72 12.86
CA ILE A 324 -5.71 14.25 12.67
C ILE A 324 -6.19 13.88 11.26
N VAL A 325 -7.34 14.40 10.84
CA VAL A 325 -7.90 14.16 9.49
C VAL A 325 -6.95 14.66 8.42
N ARG A 326 -6.41 15.87 8.57
CA ARG A 326 -5.44 16.44 7.62
C ARG A 326 -4.18 15.60 7.55
N ALA A 327 -3.60 15.23 8.68
CA ALA A 327 -2.40 14.41 8.74
C ALA A 327 -2.61 13.04 8.07
N THR A 328 -3.68 12.34 8.39
CA THR A 328 -4.02 11.06 7.78
C THR A 328 -4.15 11.18 6.27
N ASN A 329 -4.89 12.19 5.78
CA ASN A 329 -5.09 12.41 4.35
C ASN A 329 -3.80 12.77 3.61
N THR A 330 -2.89 13.52 4.24
CA THR A 330 -1.60 13.87 3.63
C THR A 330 -0.66 12.68 3.62
N ARG A 331 -0.55 11.97 4.76
CA ARG A 331 0.43 10.89 4.92
C ARG A 331 0.09 9.61 4.14
N ARG A 332 -1.18 9.31 3.91
CA ARG A 332 -1.63 8.06 3.26
C ARG A 332 -1.13 7.87 1.83
N THR A 333 -0.68 8.91 1.16
CA THR A 333 -0.08 8.85 -0.18
C THR A 333 1.43 8.68 -0.15
N MET A 334 2.06 8.79 1.03
CA MET A 334 3.51 8.74 1.20
C MET A 334 4.02 7.31 1.42
N LYS A 335 5.29 7.08 1.10
CA LYS A 335 5.89 5.74 1.04
C LYS A 335 5.81 4.97 2.35
N TRP A 336 6.21 5.58 3.46
CA TRP A 336 6.31 4.91 4.75
C TRP A 336 4.98 4.75 5.50
N TYR A 337 3.88 5.33 4.98
CA TYR A 337 2.55 5.23 5.59
C TYR A 337 2.09 3.77 5.77
N LYS A 338 2.38 2.90 4.81
CA LYS A 338 1.94 1.48 4.85
C LYS A 338 2.39 0.76 6.12
N ARG A 339 3.58 1.11 6.67
CA ARG A 339 4.16 0.47 7.85
C ARG A 339 3.53 0.92 9.18
N VAL A 340 2.76 2.00 9.15
CA VAL A 340 2.10 2.60 10.33
C VAL A 340 0.62 2.89 10.07
N ARG A 341 0.09 2.34 8.99
CA ARG A 341 -1.28 2.61 8.52
C ARG A 341 -2.32 2.39 9.61
N HIS A 342 -2.24 1.30 10.35
CA HIS A 342 -3.26 0.94 11.34
C HIS A 342 -3.33 1.94 12.52
N TYR A 343 -2.22 2.61 12.84
CA TYR A 343 -2.25 3.69 13.82
C TYR A 343 -3.04 4.90 13.30
N TYR A 344 -2.83 5.30 12.05
CA TYR A 344 -3.60 6.38 11.43
C TYR A 344 -5.08 6.03 11.27
N ASP A 345 -5.38 4.80 10.85
CA ASP A 345 -6.74 4.30 10.71
C ASP A 345 -7.49 4.39 12.05
N GLY A 346 -6.87 3.97 13.15
CA GLY A 346 -7.45 4.09 14.48
C GLY A 346 -7.59 5.53 14.98
N LEU A 347 -6.55 6.36 14.78
CA LEU A 347 -6.62 7.80 15.15
C LEU A 347 -7.73 8.54 14.39
N LEU A 348 -7.97 8.17 13.13
CA LEU A 348 -9.09 8.72 12.35
C LEU A 348 -10.44 8.36 12.99
N GLN A 349 -10.60 7.14 13.53
CA GLN A 349 -11.82 6.77 14.22
C GLN A 349 -11.99 7.54 15.54
N VAL A 350 -10.90 7.77 16.29
CA VAL A 350 -10.96 8.65 17.48
C VAL A 350 -11.43 10.05 17.11
N ALA A 351 -10.91 10.59 16.00
CA ALA A 351 -11.35 11.90 15.50
C ALA A 351 -12.85 11.92 15.14
N ASN A 352 -13.34 10.86 14.49
CA ASN A 352 -14.75 10.70 14.14
C ASN A 352 -15.63 10.59 15.40
N MET A 353 -15.22 9.78 16.39
CA MET A 353 -15.92 9.64 17.68
C MET A 353 -15.97 10.97 18.43
N GLN A 354 -14.89 11.70 18.46
CA GLN A 354 -14.84 13.00 19.12
C GLN A 354 -15.71 14.06 18.41
N LYS A 355 -15.73 14.04 17.08
CA LYS A 355 -16.65 14.90 16.31
C LYS A 355 -18.10 14.57 16.66
N PHE A 356 -18.45 13.28 16.65
CA PHE A 356 -19.78 12.82 17.03
C PHE A 356 -20.14 13.25 18.46
N ASN A 357 -19.22 13.11 19.41
CA ASN A 357 -19.43 13.58 20.79
C ASN A 357 -19.67 15.08 20.86
N ARG A 358 -18.91 15.92 20.17
CA ARG A 358 -19.09 17.37 20.11
C ARG A 358 -20.47 17.75 19.56
N ASP A 359 -20.92 17.05 18.50
CA ASP A 359 -22.20 17.32 17.85
C ASP A 359 -23.38 16.92 18.75
N HIS A 360 -23.19 15.98 19.71
CA HIS A 360 -24.22 15.42 20.60
C HIS A 360 -23.91 15.63 22.08
N ILE A 361 -23.06 16.59 22.43
CA ILE A 361 -22.60 16.79 23.82
C ILE A 361 -23.77 17.12 24.81
N ALA A 362 -24.84 17.71 24.30
CA ALA A 362 -26.04 17.97 25.09
C ALA A 362 -26.86 16.71 25.38
N GLY A 363 -26.57 15.57 24.76
CA GLY A 363 -27.29 14.31 24.86
C GLY A 363 -28.31 14.10 23.73
N PHE A 364 -29.02 12.97 23.79
CA PHE A 364 -29.95 12.51 22.76
C PHE A 364 -31.39 12.93 23.10
N HIS A 365 -31.74 14.19 22.89
CA HIS A 365 -33.04 14.77 23.32
C HIS A 365 -34.20 14.45 22.35
N ILE A 366 -34.57 13.18 22.25
CA ILE A 366 -35.71 12.74 21.45
C ILE A 366 -36.83 12.26 22.41
N ALA A 367 -38.05 12.66 22.16
CA ALA A 367 -39.17 12.42 23.07
C ALA A 367 -39.97 11.13 22.77
N GLU A 368 -39.76 10.47 21.63
CA GLU A 368 -40.53 9.30 21.18
C GLU A 368 -39.56 8.15 20.85
N HIS A 369 -39.87 6.96 21.34
CA HIS A 369 -39.02 5.77 21.12
C HIS A 369 -38.85 5.43 19.61
N SER A 370 -39.91 5.53 18.82
CA SER A 370 -39.82 5.25 17.37
C SER A 370 -38.93 6.25 16.62
N LYS A 371 -38.90 7.52 17.04
CA LYS A 371 -38.00 8.54 16.51
C LYS A 371 -36.56 8.31 16.94
N LEU A 372 -36.33 7.87 18.19
CA LEU A 372 -35.01 7.53 18.66
C LEU A 372 -34.47 6.28 17.94
N PHE A 373 -35.31 5.27 17.75
CA PHE A 373 -34.97 4.09 16.93
C PHE A 373 -34.55 4.50 15.49
N LYS A 374 -35.34 5.41 14.89
CA LYS A 374 -35.01 5.93 13.56
C LYS A 374 -33.71 6.73 13.55
N ALA A 375 -33.49 7.61 14.53
CA ALA A 375 -32.27 8.39 14.65
C ALA A 375 -31.02 7.50 14.84
N TYR A 376 -31.17 6.40 15.60
CA TYR A 376 -30.12 5.39 15.70
C TYR A 376 -29.81 4.80 14.33
N CYS A 377 -30.81 4.39 13.56
CA CYS A 377 -30.65 3.83 12.21
C CYS A 377 -30.12 4.83 11.19
N ASP A 378 -30.41 6.11 11.32
CA ASP A 378 -29.99 7.14 10.39
C ASP A 378 -28.57 7.65 10.71
N GLU A 379 -28.17 7.71 11.99
CA GLU A 379 -26.93 8.39 12.37
C GLU A 379 -26.19 7.75 13.56
N TYR A 380 -26.89 7.43 14.68
CA TYR A 380 -26.20 7.15 15.94
C TYR A 380 -25.41 5.84 15.91
N TYR A 381 -25.80 4.86 15.07
CA TYR A 381 -25.05 3.62 14.86
C TYR A 381 -23.60 3.86 14.42
N LYS A 382 -23.28 5.04 13.86
CA LYS A 382 -21.92 5.36 13.40
C LYS A 382 -20.91 5.34 14.54
N MET A 383 -21.36 5.65 15.76
CA MET A 383 -20.50 5.57 16.93
C MET A 383 -20.07 4.13 17.20
N ASP A 384 -20.99 3.17 17.02
CA ASP A 384 -20.67 1.74 17.09
C ASP A 384 -19.68 1.32 16.00
N THR A 385 -19.82 1.86 14.77
CA THR A 385 -18.88 1.63 13.65
C THR A 385 -17.49 2.15 13.98
N TYR A 386 -17.38 3.38 14.47
CA TYR A 386 -16.08 3.99 14.81
C TYR A 386 -15.37 3.23 15.91
N TYR A 387 -16.09 2.81 16.92
CA TYR A 387 -15.59 1.99 18.02
C TYR A 387 -15.05 0.65 17.51
N ARG A 388 -15.82 -0.08 16.70
CA ARG A 388 -15.39 -1.35 16.10
C ARG A 388 -14.15 -1.18 15.25
N GLN A 389 -14.15 -0.19 14.34
CA GLN A 389 -13.03 0.06 13.43
C GLN A 389 -11.76 0.51 14.17
N PHE A 390 -11.89 1.25 15.28
CA PHE A 390 -10.76 1.60 16.13
C PHE A 390 -10.11 0.33 16.72
N HIS A 391 -10.89 -0.55 17.33
CA HIS A 391 -10.37 -1.76 17.95
C HIS A 391 -9.84 -2.77 16.92
N SER A 392 -10.44 -2.85 15.73
CA SER A 392 -9.87 -3.62 14.62
C SER A 392 -8.50 -3.08 14.20
N ALA A 393 -8.35 -1.77 14.09
CA ALA A 393 -7.06 -1.13 13.79
C ALA A 393 -6.03 -1.36 14.92
N LEU A 394 -6.45 -1.27 16.18
CA LEU A 394 -5.61 -1.58 17.35
C LEU A 394 -5.12 -3.03 17.29
N GLY A 395 -6.01 -4.00 17.09
CA GLY A 395 -5.64 -5.41 16.99
C GLY A 395 -4.64 -5.70 15.88
N LYS A 396 -4.78 -5.05 14.72
CA LYS A 396 -3.85 -5.16 13.60
C LYS A 396 -2.48 -4.55 13.92
N SER A 397 -2.44 -3.37 14.57
CA SER A 397 -1.19 -2.71 14.94
C SER A 397 -0.37 -3.51 15.95
N LEU A 398 -1.02 -4.19 16.89
CA LEU A 398 -0.36 -5.04 17.89
C LEU A 398 0.30 -6.29 17.26
N LYS A 399 -0.18 -6.73 16.09
CA LYS A 399 0.43 -7.84 15.34
C LYS A 399 1.67 -7.42 14.55
N GLU A 400 1.82 -6.13 14.23
CA GLU A 400 2.90 -5.58 13.38
C GLU A 400 4.13 -5.12 14.17
N SER A 401 4.16 -5.28 15.49
CA SER A 401 5.25 -5.03 16.43
C SER A 401 6.07 -3.73 16.25
N SER A 402 5.50 -2.59 16.69
CA SER A 402 6.25 -1.38 16.98
C SER A 402 6.14 -1.05 18.48
N THR A 403 7.09 -1.49 19.27
CA THR A 403 7.05 -1.39 20.76
C THR A 403 6.95 0.05 21.28
N VAL A 404 7.41 1.04 20.50
CA VAL A 404 7.46 2.45 20.95
C VAL A 404 6.08 3.11 20.99
N LEU A 405 5.18 2.76 20.07
CA LEU A 405 3.84 3.35 19.96
C LEU A 405 2.77 2.55 20.71
N GLU A 406 3.07 1.31 21.06
CA GLU A 406 2.10 0.35 21.57
C GLU A 406 1.48 0.78 22.91
N ASP A 407 2.30 1.21 23.87
CA ASP A 407 1.79 1.63 25.18
C ASP A 407 0.98 2.93 25.10
N LEU A 408 1.37 3.86 24.23
CA LEU A 408 0.59 5.06 23.98
C LEU A 408 -0.76 4.73 23.32
N TYR A 409 -0.77 3.75 22.42
CA TYR A 409 -2.00 3.34 21.75
C TYR A 409 -2.98 2.65 22.71
N LYS A 410 -2.47 1.90 23.68
CA LYS A 410 -3.30 1.38 24.79
C LYS A 410 -3.93 2.50 25.61
N ASN A 411 -3.20 3.60 25.87
CA ASN A 411 -3.78 4.77 26.56
C ASN A 411 -4.88 5.44 25.71
N VAL A 412 -4.71 5.48 24.39
CA VAL A 412 -5.76 5.95 23.47
C VAL A 412 -7.00 5.04 23.55
N ALA A 413 -6.81 3.72 23.67
CA ALA A 413 -7.91 2.78 23.86
C ALA A 413 -8.68 3.07 25.15
N ASP A 414 -8.02 3.51 26.22
CA ASP A 414 -8.68 3.93 27.47
C ASP A 414 -9.60 5.13 27.26
N TYR A 415 -9.14 6.10 26.45
CA TYR A 415 -9.96 7.25 26.06
C TYR A 415 -11.18 6.80 25.25
N VAL A 416 -10.99 5.93 24.27
CA VAL A 416 -12.05 5.39 23.41
C VAL A 416 -13.11 4.63 24.24
N GLU A 417 -12.67 3.80 25.20
CA GLU A 417 -13.59 3.11 26.12
C GLU A 417 -14.43 4.08 26.93
N ASN A 418 -13.83 5.12 27.48
CA ASN A 418 -14.57 6.13 28.25
C ASN A 418 -15.60 6.85 27.39
N LEU A 419 -15.23 7.20 26.15
CA LEU A 419 -16.12 7.88 25.23
C LEU A 419 -17.26 6.98 24.74
N TYR A 420 -16.99 5.71 24.46
CA TYR A 420 -18.00 4.77 23.98
C TYR A 420 -18.87 4.23 25.11
N THR A 421 -18.26 3.62 26.11
CA THR A 421 -19.00 2.90 27.15
C THR A 421 -19.61 3.87 28.16
N ASN A 422 -18.83 4.82 28.69
CA ASN A 422 -19.30 5.67 29.80
C ASN A 422 -20.15 6.85 29.33
N TRP A 423 -19.90 7.37 28.11
CA TRP A 423 -20.71 8.46 27.57
C TRP A 423 -21.79 7.94 26.61
N TYR A 424 -21.41 7.34 25.48
CA TYR A 424 -22.37 7.02 24.41
C TYR A 424 -23.40 5.94 24.85
N LEU A 425 -22.92 4.75 25.25
CA LEU A 425 -23.82 3.66 25.64
C LEU A 425 -24.71 4.04 26.84
N ASN A 426 -24.14 4.71 27.84
CA ASN A 426 -24.93 5.11 29.02
C ASN A 426 -25.91 6.23 28.67
N THR A 427 -25.51 7.27 27.96
CA THR A 427 -26.41 8.41 27.65
C THR A 427 -27.53 8.00 26.69
N LEU A 428 -27.15 7.26 25.61
CA LEU A 428 -28.15 6.77 24.65
C LEU A 428 -29.04 5.69 25.26
N GLY A 429 -28.43 4.73 25.98
CA GLY A 429 -29.18 3.66 26.66
C GLY A 429 -30.14 4.17 27.72
N SER A 430 -29.71 5.16 28.51
CA SER A 430 -30.58 5.78 29.51
C SER A 430 -31.79 6.49 28.87
N GLN A 431 -31.55 7.22 27.76
CA GLN A 431 -32.65 7.83 27.00
C GLN A 431 -33.60 6.79 26.38
N TRP A 432 -33.01 5.70 25.81
CA TRP A 432 -33.78 4.59 25.24
C TRP A 432 -34.64 3.91 26.30
N ASN A 433 -34.06 3.54 27.44
CA ASN A 433 -34.76 2.90 28.53
C ASN A 433 -35.89 3.78 29.09
N LYS A 434 -35.63 5.10 29.26
CA LYS A 434 -36.65 6.03 29.72
C LYS A 434 -37.87 6.09 28.79
N LEU A 435 -37.63 6.01 27.47
CA LEU A 435 -38.73 6.09 26.48
C LEU A 435 -39.47 4.77 26.31
N THR A 436 -38.82 3.64 26.60
CA THR A 436 -39.38 2.31 26.35
C THR A 436 -39.86 1.59 27.61
N PHE A 437 -39.52 2.10 28.80
CA PHE A 437 -39.80 1.44 30.06
C PHE A 437 -41.30 1.06 30.24
N ASP A 438 -42.19 2.03 30.11
CA ASP A 438 -43.65 1.80 30.28
C ASP A 438 -44.23 0.96 29.14
N GLU A 439 -43.67 1.04 27.93
CA GLU A 439 -44.15 0.27 26.78
C GLU A 439 -43.74 -1.21 26.92
N PHE A 440 -42.52 -1.50 27.26
CA PHE A 440 -42.03 -2.87 27.49
C PHE A 440 -42.74 -3.57 28.66
N GLN A 441 -43.21 -2.83 29.68
CA GLN A 441 -44.00 -3.42 30.75
C GLN A 441 -45.39 -3.88 30.29
N LYS A 442 -45.91 -3.33 29.18
CA LYS A 442 -47.20 -3.69 28.60
C LYS A 442 -47.04 -4.79 27.56
N ASP A 443 -46.06 -4.68 26.67
CA ASP A 443 -45.83 -5.60 25.56
C ASP A 443 -44.33 -5.68 25.24
N SER A 444 -43.90 -6.80 24.74
CA SER A 444 -42.54 -6.98 24.20
C SER A 444 -42.33 -6.29 22.84
N GLU A 445 -43.39 -5.94 22.15
CA GLU A 445 -43.36 -5.25 20.85
C GLU A 445 -43.63 -3.75 21.02
N LEU A 446 -42.70 -2.91 20.58
CA LEU A 446 -42.84 -1.46 20.57
C LEU A 446 -43.71 -1.00 19.41
N VAL A 447 -44.65 -0.09 19.72
CA VAL A 447 -45.54 0.48 18.69
C VAL A 447 -44.76 1.33 17.69
N ASP A 448 -45.17 1.33 16.41
CA ASP A 448 -44.61 2.09 15.31
C ASP A 448 -43.17 1.68 14.91
N ILE A 449 -42.68 0.55 15.40
CA ILE A 449 -41.43 -0.07 14.97
C ILE A 449 -41.73 -1.39 14.25
N PRO A 450 -41.16 -1.66 13.05
CA PRO A 450 -41.31 -2.95 12.38
C PRO A 450 -40.78 -4.09 13.25
N GLN A 451 -41.54 -5.20 13.32
CA GLN A 451 -41.24 -6.32 14.21
C GLN A 451 -40.62 -7.50 13.45
N GLN A 452 -39.66 -8.18 14.08
CA GLN A 452 -38.92 -9.31 13.46
C GLN A 452 -39.80 -10.52 13.21
N ASN A 453 -40.76 -10.82 14.11
CA ASN A 453 -41.71 -11.93 13.93
C ASN A 453 -42.67 -11.75 12.76
N ARG A 454 -42.68 -10.58 12.13
CA ARG A 454 -43.42 -10.31 10.89
C ARG A 454 -42.53 -10.32 9.64
N PHE A 455 -41.26 -10.73 9.78
CA PHE A 455 -40.26 -10.69 8.68
C PHE A 455 -40.72 -11.47 7.46
N TYR A 456 -41.16 -12.72 7.62
CA TYR A 456 -41.57 -13.53 6.49
C TYR A 456 -42.73 -12.87 5.72
N ASN A 457 -43.75 -12.41 6.44
CA ASN A 457 -44.94 -11.80 5.84
C ASN A 457 -44.64 -10.45 5.19
N ASN A 458 -43.77 -9.62 5.82
CA ASN A 458 -43.53 -8.25 5.37
C ASN A 458 -42.41 -8.15 4.31
N GLN A 459 -41.44 -9.07 4.33
CA GLN A 459 -40.25 -8.97 3.46
C GLN A 459 -40.22 -10.04 2.37
N ILE A 460 -40.65 -11.28 2.65
CA ILE A 460 -40.55 -12.40 1.72
C ILE A 460 -41.84 -12.57 0.89
N SER A 461 -42.99 -12.65 1.54
CA SER A 461 -44.28 -12.89 0.87
C SER A 461 -44.56 -11.93 -0.30
N PRO A 462 -44.30 -10.62 -0.19
CA PRO A 462 -44.51 -9.71 -1.32
C PRO A 462 -43.59 -9.97 -2.53
N LEU A 463 -42.39 -10.53 -2.31
CA LEU A 463 -41.46 -10.89 -3.37
C LEU A 463 -41.86 -12.16 -4.10
N LEU A 464 -42.53 -13.10 -3.43
CA LEU A 464 -43.02 -14.35 -3.98
C LEU A 464 -44.22 -14.15 -4.90
N GLN A 465 -45.06 -13.15 -4.67
CA GLN A 465 -46.23 -12.83 -5.50
C GLN A 465 -45.90 -12.58 -6.98
N ASN A 466 -44.64 -12.23 -7.27
CA ASN A 466 -44.16 -12.00 -8.64
C ASN A 466 -43.44 -13.22 -9.26
N ASN A 467 -43.70 -14.44 -8.76
CA ASN A 467 -43.02 -15.69 -9.17
C ASN A 467 -41.48 -15.62 -9.06
N GLY A 468 -40.96 -14.81 -8.13
CA GLY A 468 -39.55 -14.66 -7.90
C GLY A 468 -39.01 -15.61 -6.84
N ARG A 469 -37.84 -16.19 -7.06
CA ARG A 469 -37.08 -16.87 -5.98
C ARG A 469 -36.47 -15.85 -5.06
N VAL A 470 -36.50 -16.12 -3.75
CA VAL A 470 -35.92 -15.26 -2.73
C VAL A 470 -34.84 -16.04 -1.95
N TYR A 471 -33.66 -15.48 -1.89
CA TYR A 471 -32.57 -15.97 -1.02
C TYR A 471 -32.53 -15.11 0.24
N VAL A 472 -32.46 -15.74 1.42
CA VAL A 472 -32.38 -15.06 2.70
C VAL A 472 -31.08 -15.50 3.37
N ILE A 473 -30.16 -14.57 3.57
CA ILE A 473 -28.95 -14.77 4.32
C ILE A 473 -29.23 -14.30 5.75
N ILE A 474 -29.19 -15.21 6.71
CA ILE A 474 -29.29 -14.90 8.14
C ILE A 474 -27.91 -15.02 8.73
N SER A 475 -27.31 -13.89 9.06
CA SER A 475 -26.01 -13.82 9.70
C SER A 475 -26.20 -13.60 11.19
N ASP A 476 -25.88 -14.62 11.97
CA ASP A 476 -26.00 -14.67 13.40
C ASP A 476 -25.23 -13.51 14.05
N ALA A 477 -25.90 -12.73 14.89
CA ALA A 477 -25.38 -11.55 15.55
C ALA A 477 -24.89 -10.42 14.62
N LEU A 478 -25.39 -10.30 13.38
CA LEU A 478 -25.02 -9.21 12.50
C LEU A 478 -25.62 -7.89 13.01
N ARG A 479 -24.82 -7.06 13.67
CA ARG A 479 -25.22 -5.73 14.15
C ARG A 479 -25.65 -4.82 13.02
N TYR A 480 -26.54 -3.87 13.34
CA TYR A 480 -27.03 -2.88 12.38
C TYR A 480 -25.89 -2.09 11.72
N GLU A 481 -24.88 -1.67 12.48
CA GLU A 481 -23.74 -0.89 11.97
C GLU A 481 -22.88 -1.70 10.98
N VAL A 482 -22.67 -3.00 11.22
CA VAL A 482 -21.95 -3.89 10.31
C VAL A 482 -22.73 -4.09 9.02
N ALA A 483 -24.06 -4.23 9.15
CA ALA A 483 -24.95 -4.32 7.98
C ALA A 483 -25.00 -3.01 7.19
N ALA A 484 -24.89 -1.85 7.84
CA ALA A 484 -24.82 -0.55 7.16
C ALA A 484 -23.55 -0.47 6.30
N GLU A 485 -22.40 -0.83 6.85
CA GLU A 485 -21.14 -0.90 6.08
C GLU A 485 -21.24 -1.89 4.91
N LEU A 486 -21.78 -3.09 5.16
CA LEU A 486 -22.03 -4.08 4.09
C LEU A 486 -22.95 -3.52 3.00
N CYS A 487 -24.02 -2.82 3.37
CA CYS A 487 -24.96 -2.23 2.42
C CYS A 487 -24.27 -1.19 1.52
N ASP A 488 -23.45 -0.32 2.09
CA ASP A 488 -22.68 0.69 1.34
C ASP A 488 -21.70 0.05 0.38
N LEU A 489 -20.98 -1.00 0.82
CA LEU A 489 -20.09 -1.78 -0.03
C LEU A 489 -20.84 -2.49 -1.17
N LEU A 490 -22.01 -3.05 -0.91
CA LEU A 490 -22.83 -3.68 -1.95
C LEU A 490 -23.32 -2.66 -2.99
N VAL A 491 -23.67 -1.44 -2.56
CA VAL A 491 -24.01 -0.35 -3.48
C VAL A 491 -22.81 0.06 -4.31
N ALA A 492 -21.64 0.19 -3.70
CA ALA A 492 -20.43 0.67 -4.35
C ALA A 492 -19.79 -0.36 -5.31
N GLU A 493 -19.76 -1.65 -4.92
CA GLU A 493 -18.95 -2.66 -5.62
C GLU A 493 -19.74 -3.57 -6.56
N THR A 494 -21.09 -3.52 -6.52
CA THR A 494 -21.91 -4.44 -7.33
C THR A 494 -22.79 -3.70 -8.34
N LYS A 495 -23.26 -4.42 -9.36
CA LYS A 495 -24.26 -3.91 -10.33
C LYS A 495 -25.67 -3.86 -9.74
N GLY A 496 -25.87 -4.42 -8.53
CA GLY A 496 -27.15 -4.44 -7.84
C GLY A 496 -27.52 -3.11 -7.19
N THR A 497 -28.71 -3.09 -6.63
CA THR A 497 -29.16 -2.06 -5.70
C THR A 497 -29.31 -2.68 -4.32
N ALA A 498 -28.85 -1.99 -3.29
CA ALA A 498 -29.07 -2.38 -1.89
C ALA A 498 -29.82 -1.27 -1.16
N LYS A 499 -30.70 -1.67 -0.25
CA LYS A 499 -31.41 -0.74 0.62
C LYS A 499 -31.47 -1.34 2.03
N LEU A 500 -30.98 -0.61 2.99
CA LEU A 500 -31.02 -0.96 4.41
C LEU A 500 -32.32 -0.45 5.05
N SER A 501 -32.87 -1.24 5.92
CA SER A 501 -33.94 -0.92 6.86
C SER A 501 -33.73 -1.70 8.16
N ALA A 502 -34.50 -1.42 9.19
CA ALA A 502 -34.39 -2.07 10.50
C ALA A 502 -35.74 -2.61 10.97
N MET A 503 -35.65 -3.54 11.90
CA MET A 503 -36.78 -4.07 12.67
C MET A 503 -36.34 -4.28 14.12
N GLN A 504 -37.26 -4.28 15.06
CA GLN A 504 -37.02 -4.68 16.43
C GLN A 504 -36.93 -6.20 16.51
N SER A 505 -35.90 -6.73 17.17
CA SER A 505 -35.74 -8.16 17.43
C SER A 505 -36.85 -8.63 18.37
N MET A 506 -37.16 -9.91 18.34
CA MET A 506 -37.94 -10.57 19.36
C MET A 506 -37.20 -10.50 20.72
N PHE A 507 -37.93 -10.41 21.80
CA PHE A 507 -37.38 -10.49 23.16
C PHE A 507 -37.55 -11.91 23.72
N PRO A 508 -36.52 -12.55 24.32
CA PRO A 508 -35.11 -12.11 24.34
C PRO A 508 -34.48 -11.99 22.96
N SER A 509 -33.57 -11.02 22.80
CA SER A 509 -32.81 -10.86 21.55
C SER A 509 -31.64 -11.87 21.48
N ALA A 510 -32.02 -13.13 21.36
CA ALA A 510 -31.10 -14.28 21.37
C ALA A 510 -31.43 -15.27 20.26
N THR A 511 -30.44 -16.08 19.85
CA THR A 511 -30.49 -16.99 18.69
C THR A 511 -31.78 -17.86 18.63
N PRO A 512 -32.24 -18.55 19.67
CA PRO A 512 -33.44 -19.39 19.57
C PRO A 512 -34.70 -18.60 19.18
N TYR A 513 -34.87 -17.42 19.76
CA TYR A 513 -36.02 -16.55 19.55
C TYR A 513 -35.99 -15.82 18.21
N GLY A 514 -34.85 -15.20 17.89
CA GLY A 514 -34.67 -14.46 16.63
C GLY A 514 -34.72 -15.36 15.41
N MET A 515 -34.13 -16.56 15.48
CA MET A 515 -34.17 -17.52 14.37
C MET A 515 -35.60 -18.03 14.12
N ALA A 516 -36.40 -18.25 15.18
CA ALA A 516 -37.79 -18.63 15.03
C ALA A 516 -38.64 -17.49 14.45
N ALA A 517 -38.43 -16.25 14.92
CA ALA A 517 -39.13 -15.06 14.46
C ALA A 517 -38.98 -14.81 12.94
N LEU A 518 -37.86 -15.21 12.35
CA LEU A 518 -37.59 -15.07 10.91
C LEU A 518 -38.25 -16.12 10.02
N LEU A 519 -38.76 -17.21 10.61
CA LEU A 519 -39.45 -18.30 9.90
C LEU A 519 -40.92 -17.98 9.60
N PRO A 520 -41.54 -18.64 8.61
CA PRO A 520 -43.01 -18.55 8.41
C PRO A 520 -43.73 -19.20 9.56
N HIS A 521 -44.62 -18.47 10.21
CA HIS A 521 -45.45 -18.96 11.32
C HIS A 521 -46.73 -18.13 11.46
N LYS A 522 -47.72 -18.71 12.08
CA LYS A 522 -48.93 -18.02 12.60
C LYS A 522 -48.73 -17.68 14.06
N GLN A 523 -48.05 -18.58 14.79
CA GLN A 523 -47.86 -18.45 16.24
C GLN A 523 -46.47 -19.00 16.59
N ILE A 524 -45.78 -18.30 17.51
CA ILE A 524 -44.59 -18.79 18.22
C ILE A 524 -45.01 -19.21 19.61
N THR A 525 -44.53 -20.35 20.09
CA THR A 525 -44.82 -20.87 21.44
C THR A 525 -43.56 -21.41 22.09
N LEU A 526 -43.55 -21.51 23.42
CA LEU A 526 -42.52 -22.20 24.18
C LEU A 526 -43.03 -23.58 24.65
N ASP A 527 -42.19 -24.61 24.57
CA ASP A 527 -42.49 -25.89 25.22
C ASP A 527 -42.08 -25.88 26.69
N GLU A 528 -42.32 -26.97 27.41
CA GLU A 528 -42.00 -27.15 28.82
C GLU A 528 -40.49 -26.97 29.13
N ASN A 529 -39.60 -27.08 28.14
CA ASN A 529 -38.16 -26.90 28.26
C ASN A 529 -37.69 -25.56 27.72
N LEU A 530 -38.58 -24.58 27.53
CA LEU A 530 -38.33 -23.26 26.93
C LEU A 530 -37.85 -23.30 25.48
N LYS A 531 -38.07 -24.43 24.75
CA LYS A 531 -37.71 -24.49 23.33
C LYS A 531 -38.74 -23.74 22.52
N VAL A 532 -38.28 -22.94 21.59
CA VAL A 532 -39.11 -22.12 20.72
C VAL A 532 -39.67 -22.95 19.57
N LEU A 533 -40.98 -22.94 19.43
CA LEU A 533 -41.71 -23.67 18.41
C LEU A 533 -42.47 -22.70 17.48
N CYS A 534 -42.45 -22.96 16.18
CA CYS A 534 -43.30 -22.31 15.16
C CYS A 534 -44.45 -23.25 14.81
N ASP A 535 -45.68 -22.84 15.11
CA ASP A 535 -46.87 -23.65 14.86
C ASP A 535 -46.74 -25.10 15.40
N GLY A 536 -46.10 -25.27 16.58
CA GLY A 536 -45.85 -26.55 17.22
C GLY A 536 -44.64 -27.33 16.67
N MET A 537 -43.89 -26.79 15.71
CA MET A 537 -42.72 -27.42 15.14
C MET A 537 -41.44 -26.83 15.74
N SER A 538 -40.47 -27.68 16.03
CA SER A 538 -39.16 -27.26 16.53
C SER A 538 -38.41 -26.38 15.49
N THR A 539 -37.72 -25.37 16.00
CA THR A 539 -36.83 -24.46 15.25
C THR A 539 -35.35 -24.69 15.52
N ASP A 540 -35.02 -25.75 16.26
CA ASP A 540 -33.69 -26.08 16.69
C ASP A 540 -32.86 -26.70 15.53
N GLY A 541 -31.86 -25.96 15.06
CA GLY A 541 -31.00 -26.36 14.00
C GLY A 541 -31.59 -26.24 12.58
N THR A 542 -30.70 -26.28 11.58
CA THR A 542 -31.04 -26.05 10.16
C THR A 542 -32.09 -27.02 9.61
N VAL A 543 -32.02 -28.30 10.02
CA VAL A 543 -32.93 -29.35 9.55
C VAL A 543 -34.36 -29.11 10.06
N ALA A 544 -34.54 -28.69 11.34
CA ALA A 544 -35.83 -28.36 11.88
C ALA A 544 -36.42 -27.13 11.21
N ARG A 545 -35.64 -26.08 11.03
CA ARG A 545 -36.01 -24.85 10.35
C ARG A 545 -36.40 -25.10 8.88
N GLU A 546 -35.74 -26.05 8.18
CA GLU A 546 -36.13 -26.46 6.81
C GLU A 546 -37.54 -27.08 6.80
N LYS A 547 -37.89 -27.88 7.82
CA LYS A 547 -39.24 -28.44 7.94
C LYS A 547 -40.31 -27.35 8.09
N VAL A 548 -40.03 -26.32 8.89
CA VAL A 548 -40.92 -25.15 9.01
C VAL A 548 -41.06 -24.42 7.66
N LEU A 549 -39.95 -24.17 6.95
CA LEU A 549 -39.98 -23.52 5.65
C LEU A 549 -40.76 -24.34 4.60
N LYS A 550 -40.72 -25.67 4.66
CA LYS A 550 -41.48 -26.56 3.77
C LYS A 550 -42.98 -26.51 3.97
N THR A 551 -43.50 -25.96 5.07
CA THR A 551 -44.95 -25.79 5.25
C THR A 551 -45.59 -24.79 4.29
N VAL A 552 -44.78 -23.81 3.84
CA VAL A 552 -45.20 -22.78 2.88
C VAL A 552 -44.74 -23.02 1.45
N GLY A 553 -43.96 -24.08 1.23
CA GLY A 553 -43.52 -24.50 -0.10
C GLY A 553 -42.60 -25.74 0.01
N SER A 554 -43.05 -26.88 -0.50
CA SER A 554 -42.38 -28.18 -0.31
C SER A 554 -40.93 -28.25 -0.81
N GLY A 555 -40.59 -27.43 -1.81
CA GLY A 555 -39.23 -27.31 -2.34
C GLY A 555 -38.32 -26.35 -1.59
N ASN A 556 -38.82 -25.63 -0.57
CA ASN A 556 -38.00 -24.66 0.15
C ASN A 556 -36.86 -25.32 0.91
N VAL A 557 -35.74 -24.60 0.98
CA VAL A 557 -34.46 -25.12 1.47
C VAL A 557 -33.91 -24.23 2.60
N ALA A 558 -33.36 -24.91 3.62
CA ALA A 558 -32.49 -24.30 4.62
C ALA A 558 -31.11 -24.97 4.58
N ILE A 559 -30.07 -24.21 4.51
CA ILE A 559 -28.69 -24.71 4.39
C ILE A 559 -27.72 -23.77 5.13
N THR A 560 -26.61 -24.33 5.60
CA THR A 560 -25.56 -23.49 6.18
C THR A 560 -24.67 -22.92 5.08
N TYR A 561 -24.06 -21.77 5.35
CA TYR A 561 -23.07 -21.13 4.49
C TYR A 561 -21.93 -22.10 4.10
N LYS A 562 -21.40 -22.83 5.08
CA LYS A 562 -20.30 -23.78 4.88
C LYS A 562 -20.71 -24.94 3.97
N GLU A 563 -21.89 -25.51 4.17
CA GLU A 563 -22.43 -26.59 3.32
C GLU A 563 -22.62 -26.11 1.88
N LEU A 564 -23.20 -24.93 1.69
CA LEU A 564 -23.45 -24.37 0.35
C LEU A 564 -22.13 -24.14 -0.40
N LEU A 565 -21.11 -23.61 0.26
CA LEU A 565 -19.81 -23.37 -0.37
C LEU A 565 -19.02 -24.63 -0.68
N ALA A 566 -19.18 -25.68 0.11
CA ALA A 566 -18.54 -26.97 -0.14
C ALA A 566 -19.06 -27.69 -1.40
N MET A 567 -20.27 -27.36 -1.85
CA MET A 567 -20.88 -27.93 -3.05
C MET A 567 -20.28 -27.37 -4.34
N LYS A 568 -20.25 -28.17 -5.41
CA LYS A 568 -19.96 -27.71 -6.78
C LYS A 568 -21.15 -26.93 -7.32
N GLN A 569 -20.94 -26.13 -8.36
CA GLN A 569 -21.98 -25.31 -8.98
C GLN A 569 -23.21 -26.13 -9.40
N THR A 570 -23.02 -27.32 -9.98
CA THR A 570 -24.10 -28.23 -10.37
C THR A 570 -24.94 -28.70 -9.18
N GLU A 571 -24.27 -29.11 -8.11
CA GLU A 571 -24.89 -29.57 -6.88
C GLU A 571 -25.68 -28.45 -6.18
N ARG A 572 -25.14 -27.22 -6.18
CA ARG A 572 -25.83 -26.02 -5.68
C ARG A 572 -27.12 -25.78 -6.45
N ARG A 573 -27.09 -25.88 -7.77
CA ARG A 573 -28.27 -25.70 -8.65
C ARG A 573 -29.33 -26.75 -8.41
N GLU A 574 -28.94 -28.01 -8.30
CA GLU A 574 -29.82 -29.12 -8.01
C GLU A 574 -30.47 -28.95 -6.64
N LYS A 575 -29.68 -28.58 -5.60
CA LYS A 575 -30.18 -28.37 -4.22
C LYS A 575 -31.32 -27.36 -4.15
N VAL A 576 -31.26 -26.29 -4.96
CA VAL A 576 -32.25 -25.19 -4.91
C VAL A 576 -33.24 -25.22 -6.10
N ALA A 577 -33.24 -26.28 -6.92
CA ALA A 577 -33.99 -26.30 -8.17
C ALA A 577 -35.48 -25.96 -7.97
N ASP A 578 -36.14 -26.60 -7.04
CA ASP A 578 -37.55 -26.49 -6.73
C ASP A 578 -37.91 -25.44 -5.66
N ALA A 579 -36.90 -24.77 -5.11
CA ALA A 579 -37.08 -23.84 -3.99
C ALA A 579 -37.60 -22.49 -4.49
N GLN A 580 -38.63 -21.95 -3.86
CA GLN A 580 -39.04 -20.54 -3.96
C GLN A 580 -38.32 -19.69 -2.92
N VAL A 581 -38.01 -20.27 -1.76
CA VAL A 581 -37.31 -19.60 -0.65
C VAL A 581 -36.11 -20.46 -0.25
N VAL A 582 -34.93 -19.84 -0.17
CA VAL A 582 -33.70 -20.48 0.27
C VAL A 582 -33.15 -19.68 1.45
N TYR A 583 -33.14 -20.29 2.63
CA TYR A 583 -32.48 -19.72 3.82
C TYR A 583 -31.04 -20.23 3.92
N ILE A 584 -30.09 -19.29 4.12
CA ILE A 584 -28.67 -19.58 4.26
C ILE A 584 -28.22 -19.02 5.60
N TYR A 585 -27.85 -19.92 6.51
CA TYR A 585 -27.41 -19.57 7.85
C TYR A 585 -25.89 -19.35 7.88
N HIS A 586 -25.50 -18.19 8.37
CA HIS A 586 -24.13 -17.76 8.52
C HIS A 586 -23.87 -17.43 9.99
N ASN A 587 -22.77 -17.93 10.58
CA ASN A 587 -22.51 -17.80 12.02
C ASN A 587 -21.03 -17.50 12.33
N THR A 588 -20.42 -16.54 11.63
CA THR A 588 -19.02 -16.18 11.87
C THR A 588 -18.87 -15.29 13.09
N ILE A 589 -19.75 -14.28 13.25
CA ILE A 589 -19.67 -13.29 14.33
C ILE A 589 -19.96 -13.95 15.67
N ASP A 590 -21.14 -14.59 15.82
CA ASP A 590 -21.57 -15.17 17.06
C ASP A 590 -20.65 -16.28 17.56
N ASN A 591 -20.21 -17.15 16.65
CA ASN A 591 -19.30 -18.24 16.96
C ASN A 591 -17.94 -17.77 17.52
N VAL A 592 -17.45 -16.60 17.11
CA VAL A 592 -16.23 -15.99 17.65
C VAL A 592 -16.52 -15.27 18.97
N GLY A 593 -17.63 -14.54 19.05
CA GLY A 593 -18.01 -13.72 20.19
C GLY A 593 -18.39 -14.53 21.45
N GLU A 594 -19.14 -15.62 21.32
CA GLU A 594 -19.57 -16.45 22.45
C GLU A 594 -18.44 -17.23 23.12
N ASN A 595 -17.36 -17.50 22.38
CA ASN A 595 -16.22 -18.24 22.90
C ASN A 595 -15.24 -17.34 23.63
N ARG A 596 -15.13 -17.47 24.95
CA ARG A 596 -14.24 -16.65 25.77
C ARG A 596 -12.79 -16.53 25.26
N PRO A 597 -12.14 -17.55 24.68
CA PRO A 597 -10.80 -17.43 24.13
C PRO A 597 -10.69 -16.58 22.87
N THR A 598 -11.79 -16.31 22.16
CA THR A 598 -11.82 -15.60 20.88
C THR A 598 -12.71 -14.35 20.90
N GLU A 599 -13.37 -14.04 22.05
CA GLU A 599 -14.29 -12.89 22.13
C GLU A 599 -13.63 -11.54 21.82
N ASP A 600 -12.31 -11.41 22.00
CA ASP A 600 -11.51 -10.24 21.67
C ASP A 600 -11.32 -10.04 20.16
N GLN A 601 -11.60 -11.06 19.35
CA GLN A 601 -11.51 -11.03 17.89
C GLN A 601 -12.87 -10.79 17.21
N VAL A 602 -13.94 -10.50 17.99
CA VAL A 602 -15.29 -10.34 17.44
C VAL A 602 -15.38 -9.23 16.38
N PHE A 603 -14.57 -8.19 16.49
CA PHE A 603 -14.56 -7.11 15.51
C PHE A 603 -13.84 -7.49 14.22
N GLU A 604 -12.82 -8.35 14.28
CA GLU A 604 -12.23 -8.97 13.09
C GLU A 604 -13.26 -9.92 12.43
N ALA A 605 -14.00 -10.69 13.23
CA ALA A 605 -15.06 -11.55 12.72
C ALA A 605 -16.18 -10.78 12.01
N CYS A 606 -16.45 -9.52 12.40
CA CYS A 606 -17.38 -8.65 11.67
C CYS A 606 -16.86 -8.31 10.26
N GLU A 607 -15.54 -8.04 10.11
CA GLU A 607 -14.92 -7.79 8.81
C GLU A 607 -14.92 -9.05 7.93
N ASP A 608 -14.64 -10.21 8.52
CA ASP A 608 -14.72 -11.49 7.85
C ASP A 608 -16.15 -11.78 7.38
N ALA A 609 -17.15 -11.55 8.22
CA ALA A 609 -18.56 -11.71 7.87
C ALA A 609 -18.98 -10.83 6.69
N ILE A 610 -18.55 -9.57 6.63
CA ILE A 610 -18.77 -8.70 5.47
C ILE A 610 -18.18 -9.35 4.20
N SER A 611 -16.95 -9.82 4.27
CA SER A 611 -16.26 -10.44 3.13
C SER A 611 -16.94 -11.74 2.69
N GLU A 612 -17.31 -12.58 3.63
CA GLU A 612 -18.00 -13.85 3.40
C GLU A 612 -19.39 -13.65 2.79
N ILE A 613 -20.18 -12.71 3.31
CA ILE A 613 -21.50 -12.39 2.76
C ILE A 613 -21.39 -11.80 1.35
N LYS A 614 -20.41 -10.94 1.06
CA LYS A 614 -20.14 -10.44 -0.29
C LYS A 614 -19.81 -11.59 -1.25
N ASN A 615 -18.99 -12.56 -0.83
CA ASN A 615 -18.69 -13.74 -1.63
C ASN A 615 -19.93 -14.60 -1.84
N LEU A 616 -20.75 -14.81 -0.80
CA LEU A 616 -22.00 -15.55 -0.91
C LEU A 616 -22.98 -14.92 -1.90
N ILE A 617 -23.10 -13.60 -1.89
CA ILE A 617 -23.91 -12.86 -2.88
C ILE A 617 -23.41 -13.11 -4.30
N ARG A 618 -22.08 -13.15 -4.52
CA ARG A 618 -21.49 -13.49 -5.83
C ARG A 618 -21.87 -14.91 -6.26
N VAL A 619 -21.80 -15.89 -5.34
CA VAL A 619 -22.23 -17.27 -5.60
C VAL A 619 -23.72 -17.33 -5.95
N ILE A 620 -24.58 -16.67 -5.18
CA ILE A 620 -26.02 -16.65 -5.42
C ILE A 620 -26.34 -16.00 -6.79
N THR A 621 -25.68 -14.91 -7.14
CA THR A 621 -25.95 -14.19 -8.40
C THR A 621 -25.39 -14.92 -9.63
N ASN A 622 -24.19 -15.46 -9.56
CA ASN A 622 -23.47 -16.05 -10.69
C ASN A 622 -23.81 -17.53 -10.89
N ASP A 623 -23.84 -18.31 -9.80
CA ASP A 623 -24.08 -19.75 -9.91
C ASP A 623 -25.56 -20.09 -9.90
N LEU A 624 -26.35 -19.41 -9.07
CA LEU A 624 -27.75 -19.73 -8.84
C LEU A 624 -28.71 -18.75 -9.54
N SER A 625 -28.19 -17.77 -10.28
CA SER A 625 -28.97 -16.75 -10.99
C SER A 625 -29.95 -15.98 -10.07
N GLY A 626 -29.57 -15.82 -8.78
CA GLY A 626 -30.37 -15.12 -7.79
C GLY A 626 -30.55 -13.64 -8.10
N THR A 627 -31.77 -13.14 -7.96
CA THR A 627 -32.10 -11.74 -8.23
C THR A 627 -32.48 -11.00 -6.95
N ASN A 628 -33.29 -11.63 -6.09
CA ASN A 628 -33.74 -11.04 -4.83
C ASN A 628 -33.03 -11.72 -3.67
N ILE A 629 -32.23 -10.95 -2.95
CA ILE A 629 -31.47 -11.43 -1.79
C ILE A 629 -31.80 -10.52 -0.61
N LEU A 630 -32.25 -11.12 0.48
CA LEU A 630 -32.43 -10.45 1.77
C LEU A 630 -31.27 -10.86 2.67
N ILE A 631 -30.70 -9.89 3.39
CA ILE A 631 -29.69 -10.17 4.40
C ILE A 631 -30.20 -9.59 5.71
N THR A 632 -30.22 -10.41 6.77
CA THR A 632 -30.72 -10.03 8.08
C THR A 632 -29.95 -10.75 9.19
N ALA A 633 -30.30 -10.45 10.42
CA ALA A 633 -29.77 -11.10 11.62
C ALA A 633 -30.92 -11.62 12.48
N ASP A 634 -30.63 -12.52 13.37
CA ASP A 634 -31.52 -12.95 14.46
C ASP A 634 -31.48 -11.96 15.62
N HIS A 635 -30.32 -11.42 15.97
CA HIS A 635 -30.12 -10.37 16.98
C HIS A 635 -28.85 -9.56 16.65
N GLY A 636 -28.61 -8.52 17.45
CA GLY A 636 -27.31 -7.86 17.55
C GLY A 636 -26.60 -8.23 18.85
N PHE A 637 -25.57 -7.45 19.24
CA PHE A 637 -24.81 -7.73 20.46
C PHE A 637 -24.26 -6.45 21.10
N LEU A 638 -23.99 -6.52 22.39
CA LEU A 638 -23.15 -5.57 23.10
C LEU A 638 -21.73 -6.13 23.24
N TYR A 639 -20.74 -5.28 23.05
CA TYR A 639 -19.35 -5.64 23.30
C TYR A 639 -18.62 -4.49 23.99
N SER A 640 -17.79 -4.81 24.99
CA SER A 640 -16.89 -3.88 25.66
C SER A 640 -15.48 -4.47 25.59
N TYR A 641 -14.53 -3.72 25.04
CA TYR A 641 -13.14 -4.20 24.92
C TYR A 641 -12.49 -4.44 26.29
N LYS A 642 -12.76 -3.53 27.24
CA LYS A 642 -12.27 -3.68 28.62
C LYS A 642 -13.18 -4.56 29.46
N PRO A 643 -12.61 -5.29 30.42
CA PRO A 643 -13.43 -5.98 31.44
C PRO A 643 -14.34 -5.00 32.17
N LEU A 644 -15.58 -5.42 32.35
CA LEU A 644 -16.62 -4.62 33.07
C LEU A 644 -16.25 -4.39 34.54
N GLU A 645 -16.52 -3.19 34.99
CA GLU A 645 -16.44 -2.86 36.39
C GLU A 645 -17.61 -3.51 37.20
N GLU A 646 -17.48 -3.60 38.53
CA GLU A 646 -18.53 -4.21 39.37
C GLU A 646 -19.85 -3.42 39.35
N LYS A 647 -19.76 -2.11 39.09
CA LYS A 647 -20.97 -1.26 38.97
C LYS A 647 -21.82 -1.62 37.75
N ASP A 648 -21.20 -2.23 36.71
CA ASP A 648 -21.83 -2.61 35.46
C ASP A 648 -22.38 -4.05 35.49
N LYS A 649 -22.36 -4.68 36.67
CA LYS A 649 -22.79 -6.06 36.90
C LYS A 649 -23.93 -6.14 37.93
N ALA A 650 -25.02 -6.79 37.56
CA ALA A 650 -26.13 -7.11 38.49
C ALA A 650 -25.95 -8.52 39.09
N ASP A 651 -26.21 -8.65 40.38
CA ASP A 651 -26.17 -9.96 41.03
C ASP A 651 -27.55 -10.65 40.90
N LYS A 652 -27.57 -11.96 40.75
CA LYS A 652 -28.77 -12.76 40.68
C LYS A 652 -29.62 -12.68 41.99
N SER A 653 -29.05 -12.23 43.11
CA SER A 653 -29.77 -12.02 44.38
C SER A 653 -30.85 -10.93 44.30
N PHE A 654 -30.83 -10.10 43.25
CA PHE A 654 -31.88 -9.12 42.97
C PHE A 654 -33.19 -9.75 42.43
N VAL A 655 -33.19 -11.08 42.14
CA VAL A 655 -34.34 -11.79 41.59
C VAL A 655 -34.94 -12.67 42.66
N SER A 656 -36.25 -12.51 42.91
CA SER A 656 -37.04 -13.37 43.78
C SER A 656 -38.05 -14.18 42.96
N GLY A 657 -38.27 -15.45 43.31
CA GLY A 657 -39.16 -16.37 42.59
C GLY A 657 -38.41 -17.47 41.83
N GLU A 658 -39.16 -18.27 41.05
CA GLU A 658 -38.61 -19.38 40.28
C GLU A 658 -38.08 -18.85 38.93
N VAL A 659 -36.77 -19.01 38.72
CA VAL A 659 -36.07 -18.61 37.49
C VAL A 659 -35.93 -19.86 36.63
N HIS A 660 -36.51 -19.83 35.44
CA HIS A 660 -36.42 -20.92 34.45
C HIS A 660 -35.19 -20.80 33.54
N GLU A 661 -34.84 -19.59 33.15
CA GLU A 661 -33.64 -19.31 32.35
C GLU A 661 -32.97 -18.02 32.83
N LEU A 662 -31.63 -18.05 32.92
CA LEU A 662 -30.83 -16.89 33.26
C LEU A 662 -29.66 -16.75 32.27
N ASP A 663 -29.59 -15.63 31.63
CA ASP A 663 -28.44 -15.22 30.83
C ASP A 663 -27.92 -13.85 31.27
N ARG A 664 -26.86 -13.37 30.65
CA ARG A 664 -26.19 -12.10 31.02
C ARG A 664 -27.03 -10.86 30.71
N ARG A 665 -27.99 -10.97 29.79
CA ARG A 665 -28.79 -9.86 29.31
C ARG A 665 -30.31 -10.08 29.47
N TYR A 666 -30.70 -11.25 29.94
CA TYR A 666 -32.13 -11.52 30.25
C TYR A 666 -32.31 -12.60 31.29
N ILE A 667 -33.49 -12.62 31.86
CA ILE A 667 -33.99 -13.66 32.75
C ILE A 667 -35.40 -14.03 32.28
N ILE A 668 -35.76 -15.31 32.30
CA ILE A 668 -37.10 -15.82 32.11
C ILE A 668 -37.57 -16.48 33.39
N CYS A 669 -38.74 -16.11 33.88
CA CYS A 669 -39.29 -16.59 35.15
C CYS A 669 -40.83 -16.51 35.16
N ASP A 670 -41.43 -16.97 36.22
CA ASP A 670 -42.86 -16.86 36.43
C ASP A 670 -43.29 -15.38 36.68
N ASP A 671 -44.56 -15.09 36.41
CA ASP A 671 -45.12 -13.74 36.56
C ASP A 671 -45.06 -13.20 37.99
N GLU A 672 -44.97 -14.09 38.97
CA GLU A 672 -44.80 -13.73 40.39
C GLU A 672 -43.40 -13.23 40.75
N CYS A 673 -42.41 -13.49 39.89
CA CYS A 673 -41.04 -13.05 40.13
C CYS A 673 -40.93 -11.51 40.14
N ARG A 674 -39.98 -11.04 40.89
CA ARG A 674 -39.58 -9.63 40.92
C ARG A 674 -38.07 -9.52 40.77
N ALA A 675 -37.64 -8.67 39.84
CA ALA A 675 -36.24 -8.32 39.64
C ALA A 675 -36.07 -6.80 39.79
N GLU A 676 -35.23 -6.40 40.75
CA GLU A 676 -34.93 -5.00 40.98
C GLU A 676 -33.98 -4.47 39.90
N HIS A 677 -34.13 -3.20 39.55
CA HIS A 677 -33.28 -2.50 38.55
C HIS A 677 -33.32 -3.12 37.14
N MET A 678 -34.35 -3.86 36.79
CA MET A 678 -34.60 -4.45 35.48
C MET A 678 -35.96 -4.09 34.95
N ILE A 679 -36.12 -4.10 33.63
CA ILE A 679 -37.43 -3.92 32.99
C ILE A 679 -38.11 -5.28 32.90
N ARG A 680 -39.33 -5.38 33.42
CA ARG A 680 -40.20 -6.53 33.23
C ARG A 680 -40.83 -6.49 31.82
N ILE A 681 -40.81 -7.57 31.10
CA ILE A 681 -41.30 -7.69 29.72
C ILE A 681 -42.22 -8.91 29.63
N PRO A 682 -43.50 -8.74 29.36
CA PRO A 682 -44.42 -9.85 29.11
C PRO A 682 -43.98 -10.62 27.85
N MET A 683 -44.05 -11.95 27.89
CA MET A 683 -43.76 -12.81 26.74
C MET A 683 -45.04 -13.33 26.08
N SER A 684 -46.11 -12.57 26.14
CA SER A 684 -47.46 -12.91 25.64
C SER A 684 -47.49 -13.22 24.13
N ASN A 685 -46.60 -12.64 23.35
CA ASN A 685 -46.44 -12.92 21.94
C ASN A 685 -45.93 -14.36 21.63
N MET A 686 -45.48 -15.09 22.67
CA MET A 686 -45.08 -16.51 22.59
C MET A 686 -46.16 -17.44 23.25
N ASN A 687 -47.33 -16.93 23.47
CA ASN A 687 -48.42 -17.68 24.06
C ASN A 687 -48.06 -18.38 25.39
N THR A 688 -47.35 -17.68 26.24
CA THR A 688 -46.91 -18.14 27.55
C THR A 688 -47.31 -17.14 28.66
N THR A 689 -47.41 -17.61 29.89
CA THR A 689 -47.61 -16.79 31.09
C THR A 689 -46.29 -16.31 31.70
N LEU A 690 -45.16 -16.79 31.17
CA LEU A 690 -43.82 -16.40 31.61
C LEU A 690 -43.54 -14.93 31.31
N VAL A 691 -42.67 -14.36 32.10
CA VAL A 691 -42.19 -13.00 31.94
C VAL A 691 -40.68 -12.99 31.83
N GLY A 692 -40.17 -12.05 31.04
CA GLY A 692 -38.77 -11.80 30.97
C GLY A 692 -38.37 -10.53 31.71
N TYR A 693 -37.14 -10.46 32.11
CA TYR A 693 -36.51 -9.28 32.69
C TYR A 693 -35.24 -8.96 31.93
N ALA A 694 -35.08 -7.70 31.52
CA ALA A 694 -33.86 -7.21 30.88
C ALA A 694 -33.19 -6.16 31.77
N PRO A 695 -31.87 -6.23 31.99
CA PRO A 695 -31.14 -5.19 32.70
C PRO A 695 -31.11 -3.89 31.87
N LEU A 696 -31.02 -2.77 32.59
CA LEU A 696 -30.92 -1.45 31.98
C LEU A 696 -29.56 -1.23 31.28
N GLU A 697 -29.54 -0.38 30.28
CA GLU A 697 -28.33 0.10 29.60
C GLU A 697 -27.39 -1.06 29.19
N ASN A 698 -26.10 -0.97 29.61
CA ASN A 698 -25.09 -1.96 29.34
C ASN A 698 -24.82 -2.93 30.50
N ILE A 699 -25.68 -2.97 31.53
CA ILE A 699 -25.52 -3.83 32.71
C ILE A 699 -25.57 -5.32 32.30
N ARG A 700 -24.68 -6.15 32.88
CA ARG A 700 -24.68 -7.61 32.70
C ARG A 700 -25.03 -8.30 33.98
N ILE A 701 -25.83 -9.37 33.88
CA ILE A 701 -26.16 -10.24 34.99
C ILE A 701 -24.99 -11.20 35.22
N LYS A 702 -24.55 -11.36 36.45
CA LYS A 702 -23.49 -12.30 36.84
C LYS A 702 -23.93 -13.75 36.60
N LYS A 703 -23.22 -14.42 35.68
CA LYS A 703 -23.40 -15.83 35.32
C LYS A 703 -22.03 -16.48 35.20
N SER A 704 -21.85 -17.71 35.69
CA SER A 704 -20.61 -18.46 35.56
C SER A 704 -20.41 -18.99 34.16
N GLY A 705 -19.15 -19.00 33.69
CA GLY A 705 -18.80 -19.49 32.36
C GLY A 705 -19.13 -18.54 31.21
N GLY A 706 -18.68 -18.87 29.98
CA GLY A 706 -18.92 -18.10 28.76
C GLY A 706 -18.17 -16.77 28.69
N SER A 707 -18.38 -16.05 27.59
CA SER A 707 -17.82 -14.72 27.36
C SER A 707 -18.47 -13.68 28.30
N MET A 708 -17.75 -12.62 28.63
CA MET A 708 -18.24 -11.57 29.51
C MET A 708 -18.42 -10.23 28.80
N ASN A 709 -17.55 -9.99 27.83
CA ASN A 709 -17.49 -8.74 27.09
C ASN A 709 -18.48 -8.75 25.92
N TYR A 710 -18.61 -9.90 25.25
CA TYR A 710 -19.61 -10.14 24.21
C TYR A 710 -20.87 -10.71 24.83
N VAL A 711 -22.01 -10.04 24.66
CA VAL A 711 -23.31 -10.47 25.17
C VAL A 711 -24.45 -10.02 24.27
N HIS A 712 -25.55 -10.78 24.30
CA HIS A 712 -26.80 -10.48 23.61
C HIS A 712 -28.01 -10.97 24.46
N GLY A 713 -29.22 -10.69 24.04
CA GLY A 713 -30.44 -11.12 24.71
C GLY A 713 -31.24 -10.01 25.34
N GLY A 714 -30.66 -8.79 25.47
CA GLY A 714 -31.32 -7.64 26.08
C GLY A 714 -32.12 -6.78 25.10
N ILE A 715 -32.33 -5.55 25.53
CA ILE A 715 -33.17 -4.57 24.81
C ILE A 715 -32.41 -3.32 24.40
N SER A 716 -31.10 -3.28 24.55
CA SER A 716 -30.33 -2.14 24.05
C SER A 716 -30.45 -2.00 22.53
N LEU A 717 -30.29 -0.80 22.01
CA LEU A 717 -30.36 -0.57 20.56
C LEU A 717 -29.36 -1.45 19.77
N GLN A 718 -28.18 -1.71 20.34
CA GLN A 718 -27.16 -2.56 19.75
C GLN A 718 -27.58 -4.05 19.68
N GLU A 719 -28.45 -4.50 20.55
CA GLU A 719 -28.98 -5.87 20.60
C GLU A 719 -30.28 -6.02 19.81
N CYS A 720 -31.21 -5.05 19.97
CA CYS A 720 -32.58 -5.20 19.45
C CYS A 720 -32.79 -4.57 18.06
N VAL A 721 -31.91 -3.73 17.55
CA VAL A 721 -32.04 -3.19 16.18
C VAL A 721 -31.45 -4.16 15.17
N VAL A 722 -32.31 -4.93 14.53
CA VAL A 722 -31.93 -5.95 13.56
C VAL A 722 -32.00 -5.38 12.16
N PRO A 723 -30.93 -5.51 11.35
CA PRO A 723 -30.89 -5.01 9.97
C PRO A 723 -31.69 -5.85 9.01
N VAL A 724 -32.20 -5.21 7.95
CA VAL A 724 -32.75 -5.88 6.76
C VAL A 724 -32.17 -5.18 5.51
N ILE A 725 -31.24 -5.83 4.84
CA ILE A 725 -30.75 -5.37 3.54
C ILE A 725 -31.55 -6.05 2.43
N LYS A 726 -32.18 -5.26 1.59
CA LYS A 726 -32.83 -5.73 0.35
C LYS A 726 -31.88 -5.51 -0.82
N PHE A 727 -31.19 -6.57 -1.24
CA PHE A 727 -30.32 -6.54 -2.41
C PHE A 727 -31.07 -7.10 -3.62
N LYS A 728 -31.03 -6.34 -4.70
CA LYS A 728 -31.60 -6.75 -6.00
C LYS A 728 -30.51 -6.70 -7.06
N ASN A 729 -30.16 -7.87 -7.59
CA ASN A 729 -29.23 -7.94 -8.70
C ASN A 729 -29.88 -7.37 -9.97
N MET A 730 -29.22 -6.42 -10.63
CA MET A 730 -29.74 -5.71 -11.80
C MET A 730 -29.05 -6.22 -13.06
N ARG A 731 -29.84 -6.54 -14.10
CA ARG A 731 -29.31 -6.87 -15.42
C ARG A 731 -29.08 -5.59 -16.22
N SER A 732 -28.07 -5.57 -17.09
CA SER A 732 -27.74 -4.41 -17.95
C SER A 732 -28.89 -3.97 -18.87
N SER A 733 -29.83 -4.86 -19.19
CA SER A 733 -31.03 -4.54 -19.96
C SER A 733 -32.09 -3.74 -19.17
N ASN A 734 -31.91 -3.54 -17.87
CA ASN A 734 -32.88 -2.81 -17.05
C ASN A 734 -32.72 -1.29 -17.23
N LYS A 735 -33.81 -0.55 -17.48
CA LYS A 735 -33.77 0.94 -17.60
C LYS A 735 -33.26 1.68 -16.35
N LYS A 736 -33.27 1.05 -15.18
CA LYS A 736 -32.76 1.59 -13.91
C LYS A 736 -31.33 1.13 -13.60
N PHE A 737 -30.72 0.43 -14.55
CA PHE A 737 -29.34 -0.01 -14.38
C PHE A 737 -28.39 1.20 -14.40
N VAL A 738 -27.58 1.32 -13.37
CA VAL A 738 -26.48 2.29 -13.27
C VAL A 738 -25.23 1.47 -13.00
N ASP A 739 -24.26 1.51 -13.89
CA ASP A 739 -23.01 0.78 -13.69
C ASP A 739 -22.15 1.45 -12.61
N VAL A 740 -21.36 0.64 -11.94
CA VAL A 740 -20.32 1.13 -11.03
C VAL A 740 -19.26 1.78 -11.89
N ARG A 741 -18.86 2.99 -11.51
CA ARG A 741 -17.79 3.74 -12.17
C ARG A 741 -16.84 4.29 -11.13
N LYS A 742 -15.62 4.50 -11.53
CA LYS A 742 -14.58 5.08 -10.69
C LYS A 742 -14.64 6.60 -10.74
N ALA A 743 -14.30 7.24 -9.64
CA ALA A 743 -14.17 8.69 -9.58
C ALA A 743 -13.08 9.13 -10.56
N GLU A 744 -13.43 9.92 -11.58
CA GLU A 744 -12.50 10.37 -12.61
C GLU A 744 -11.63 11.52 -12.12
N LEU A 745 -10.36 11.50 -12.54
CA LEU A 745 -9.38 12.57 -12.27
C LEU A 745 -9.12 13.35 -13.54
N GLN A 746 -9.06 14.68 -13.42
CA GLN A 746 -8.79 15.61 -14.52
C GLN A 746 -7.67 16.58 -14.14
N LEU A 747 -6.74 16.85 -15.07
CA LEU A 747 -5.72 17.88 -14.91
C LEU A 747 -6.36 19.28 -15.01
N LEU A 748 -6.13 20.12 -13.99
CA LEU A 748 -6.58 21.52 -13.96
C LEU A 748 -5.55 22.52 -14.49
N SER A 749 -4.26 22.23 -14.27
CA SER A 749 -3.18 23.12 -14.68
C SER A 749 -3.24 23.41 -16.19
N GLN A 750 -3.29 24.68 -16.56
CA GLN A 750 -3.39 25.12 -17.97
C GLN A 750 -2.05 25.09 -18.68
N SER A 751 -0.94 25.37 -17.96
CA SER A 751 0.40 25.33 -18.53
C SER A 751 0.78 23.91 -18.91
N ARG A 752 1.25 23.76 -20.13
CA ARG A 752 1.81 22.49 -20.65
C ARG A 752 3.33 22.57 -20.81
N LYS A 753 3.97 23.47 -20.06
CA LYS A 753 5.41 23.67 -20.07
C LYS A 753 5.98 23.46 -18.67
N VAL A 754 7.00 22.60 -18.58
CA VAL A 754 7.80 22.38 -17.38
C VAL A 754 9.14 23.08 -17.57
N SER A 755 9.50 23.98 -16.64
CA SER A 755 10.72 24.78 -16.66
C SER A 755 11.66 24.53 -15.46
N ASN A 756 11.24 23.70 -14.51
CA ASN A 756 12.01 23.35 -13.32
C ASN A 756 12.02 21.84 -13.13
N SER A 757 13.08 21.31 -12.54
CA SER A 757 13.20 19.87 -12.21
C SER A 757 12.16 19.41 -11.19
N ILE A 758 11.72 20.30 -10.30
CA ILE A 758 10.61 20.10 -9.38
C ILE A 758 9.49 21.07 -9.76
N PHE A 759 8.29 20.54 -9.99
CA PHE A 759 7.13 21.33 -10.41
C PHE A 759 5.85 20.77 -9.78
N THR A 760 4.79 21.57 -9.74
CA THR A 760 3.50 21.18 -9.17
C THR A 760 2.42 21.24 -10.25
N LEU A 761 1.54 20.23 -10.24
CA LEU A 761 0.33 20.19 -11.07
C LEU A 761 -0.91 20.04 -10.20
N ASP A 762 -1.99 20.66 -10.64
CA ASP A 762 -3.28 20.61 -9.96
C ASP A 762 -4.21 19.65 -10.67
N PHE A 763 -4.88 18.80 -9.90
CA PHE A 763 -5.85 17.82 -10.38
C PHE A 763 -7.20 18.02 -9.67
N TYR A 764 -8.25 17.57 -10.33
CA TYR A 764 -9.61 17.65 -9.87
C TYR A 764 -10.34 16.31 -10.02
N GLN A 765 -10.94 15.86 -8.93
CA GLN A 765 -11.87 14.72 -8.96
C GLN A 765 -13.24 15.22 -9.42
N LYS A 766 -13.71 14.77 -10.59
CA LYS A 766 -14.94 15.28 -11.24
C LYS A 766 -16.18 15.09 -10.39
N GLU A 767 -16.32 13.94 -9.74
CA GLU A 767 -17.50 13.57 -8.98
C GLU A 767 -17.14 13.14 -7.56
N ALA A 768 -18.05 13.35 -6.62
CA ALA A 768 -17.92 12.84 -5.28
C ALA A 768 -17.91 11.30 -5.29
N ALA A 769 -17.00 10.71 -4.55
CA ALA A 769 -16.91 9.24 -4.41
C ALA A 769 -17.99 8.74 -3.45
N GLN A 770 -19.20 8.54 -3.95
CA GLN A 770 -20.35 8.04 -3.18
C GLN A 770 -21.33 7.26 -4.06
N GLY A 771 -22.05 6.33 -3.44
CA GLY A 771 -23.01 5.47 -4.14
C GLY A 771 -22.34 4.61 -5.21
N LYS A 772 -22.67 4.82 -6.48
CA LYS A 772 -22.10 4.08 -7.63
C LYS A 772 -20.79 4.67 -8.16
N VAL A 773 -20.36 5.80 -7.66
CA VAL A 773 -19.03 6.36 -7.95
C VAL A 773 -18.08 5.92 -6.84
N THR A 774 -17.21 4.97 -7.16
CA THR A 774 -16.25 4.42 -6.20
C THR A 774 -14.95 5.23 -6.19
N ALA A 775 -14.28 5.24 -5.05
CA ALA A 775 -12.93 5.76 -4.96
C ALA A 775 -12.01 5.06 -5.97
N ALA A 776 -11.07 5.80 -6.53
CA ALA A 776 -10.05 5.29 -7.43
C ALA A 776 -8.67 5.81 -7.04
N THR A 777 -7.67 5.00 -7.23
CA THR A 777 -6.28 5.40 -7.02
C THR A 777 -5.58 5.49 -8.37
N TYR A 778 -4.90 6.59 -8.60
CA TYR A 778 -4.20 6.88 -9.84
C TYR A 778 -2.72 7.08 -9.58
N ASP A 779 -1.90 6.43 -10.41
CA ASP A 779 -0.47 6.70 -10.49
C ASP A 779 -0.22 7.63 -11.69
N ILE A 780 0.49 8.73 -11.44
CA ILE A 780 0.67 9.83 -12.39
C ILE A 780 2.16 10.09 -12.57
N PHE A 781 2.62 10.13 -13.81
CA PHE A 781 4.02 10.39 -14.14
C PHE A 781 4.20 10.99 -15.53
N MET A 782 5.33 11.67 -15.74
CA MET A 782 5.75 12.13 -17.06
C MET A 782 6.53 11.03 -17.78
N SER A 783 6.30 10.86 -19.08
CA SER A 783 7.07 9.97 -19.97
C SER A 783 7.57 10.68 -21.21
N ASP A 784 8.56 10.11 -21.86
CA ASP A 784 8.94 10.46 -23.22
C ASP A 784 7.96 9.87 -24.27
N ALA A 785 8.24 10.08 -25.55
CA ALA A 785 7.42 9.58 -26.64
C ALA A 785 7.40 8.04 -26.72
N THR A 786 8.43 7.36 -26.20
CA THR A 786 8.52 5.89 -26.17
C THR A 786 7.72 5.27 -25.00
N GLY A 787 7.28 6.08 -24.06
CA GLY A 787 6.59 5.65 -22.84
C GLY A 787 7.53 5.44 -21.64
N LYS A 788 8.83 5.71 -21.78
CA LYS A 788 9.78 5.63 -20.67
C LYS A 788 9.53 6.78 -19.69
N ALA A 789 9.37 6.44 -18.41
CA ALA A 789 9.14 7.43 -17.37
C ALA A 789 10.33 8.37 -17.16
N VAL A 790 10.09 9.68 -17.30
CA VAL A 790 11.06 10.77 -17.12
C VAL A 790 10.84 11.59 -15.85
N SER A 791 9.80 11.28 -15.07
CA SER A 791 9.59 11.82 -13.73
C SER A 791 9.41 10.70 -12.70
N ASP A 792 9.33 11.09 -11.44
CA ASP A 792 8.76 10.25 -10.38
C ASP A 792 7.30 9.92 -10.67
N THR A 793 6.78 8.94 -9.95
CA THR A 793 5.36 8.55 -10.00
C THR A 793 4.68 9.04 -8.73
N GLN A 794 3.66 9.85 -8.89
CA GLN A 794 2.83 10.35 -7.80
C GLN A 794 1.50 9.62 -7.75
N THR A 795 1.05 9.30 -6.53
CA THR A 795 -0.23 8.63 -6.33
C THR A 795 -1.29 9.61 -5.83
N ILE A 796 -2.44 9.67 -6.51
CA ILE A 796 -3.62 10.40 -6.06
C ILE A 796 -4.73 9.39 -5.74
N ILE A 797 -5.34 9.55 -4.56
CA ILE A 797 -6.52 8.78 -4.15
C ILE A 797 -7.75 9.67 -4.34
N ALA A 798 -8.51 9.40 -5.39
CA ALA A 798 -9.75 10.11 -5.72
C ALA A 798 -10.93 9.51 -4.93
N ASP A 799 -10.99 9.80 -3.64
CA ASP A 799 -11.98 9.26 -2.69
C ASP A 799 -12.78 10.35 -1.97
N LYS A 800 -12.65 11.61 -2.40
CA LYS A 800 -13.33 12.72 -1.76
C LYS A 800 -14.83 12.65 -2.00
N THR A 801 -15.59 12.79 -0.93
CA THR A 801 -17.07 12.68 -0.91
C THR A 801 -17.76 14.05 -0.88
N ASP A 802 -17.00 15.15 -0.78
CA ASP A 802 -17.54 16.49 -0.73
C ASP A 802 -18.34 16.85 -1.97
N SER A 803 -19.45 17.54 -1.79
CA SER A 803 -20.23 18.12 -2.88
C SER A 803 -19.54 19.33 -3.51
N ASP A 804 -18.74 20.08 -2.72
CA ASP A 804 -17.99 21.24 -3.21
C ASP A 804 -16.82 20.77 -4.12
N ALA A 805 -16.77 21.40 -5.29
CA ALA A 805 -15.74 21.10 -6.28
C ALA A 805 -14.32 21.47 -5.80
N MET A 806 -14.20 22.59 -5.05
CA MET A 806 -12.88 23.02 -4.55
C MET A 806 -12.31 22.06 -3.52
N ALA A 807 -13.17 21.44 -2.71
CA ALA A 807 -12.75 20.42 -1.75
C ALA A 807 -12.20 19.13 -2.41
N ARG A 808 -12.52 18.93 -3.70
CA ARG A 808 -12.07 17.76 -4.48
C ARG A 808 -10.85 18.03 -5.36
N THR A 809 -10.06 19.06 -5.06
CA THR A 809 -8.79 19.36 -5.75
C THR A 809 -7.61 18.74 -5.04
N PHE A 810 -6.55 18.46 -5.82
CA PHE A 810 -5.29 17.87 -5.35
C PHE A 810 -4.13 18.68 -5.94
N HIS A 811 -3.17 19.06 -5.10
CA HIS A 811 -1.93 19.72 -5.48
C HIS A 811 -0.80 18.71 -5.40
N THR A 812 -0.21 18.33 -6.52
CA THR A 812 0.76 17.24 -6.57
C THR A 812 2.09 17.72 -7.12
N ARG A 813 3.16 17.46 -6.39
CA ARG A 813 4.53 17.81 -6.75
C ARG A 813 5.18 16.65 -7.50
N PHE A 814 5.84 16.97 -8.62
CA PHE A 814 6.59 16.05 -9.45
C PHE A 814 8.06 16.43 -9.48
N THR A 815 8.91 15.42 -9.62
CA THR A 815 10.36 15.57 -9.79
C THR A 815 10.79 14.86 -11.07
N LEU A 816 11.47 15.58 -11.96
CA LEU A 816 12.06 14.96 -13.15
C LEU A 816 13.27 14.12 -12.78
N LYS A 817 13.40 12.98 -13.44
CA LYS A 817 14.58 12.12 -13.33
C LYS A 817 15.79 12.79 -13.96
N SER A 818 16.98 12.40 -13.53
CA SER A 818 18.23 12.85 -14.14
C SER A 818 18.34 12.31 -15.57
N ALA A 819 17.96 13.11 -16.55
CA ALA A 819 18.00 12.79 -17.98
C ALA A 819 18.21 14.07 -18.80
N GLU A 820 18.72 13.94 -20.00
CA GLU A 820 18.79 15.05 -20.95
C GLU A 820 17.40 15.29 -21.55
N PHE A 821 16.90 16.53 -21.44
CA PHE A 821 15.61 16.94 -22.00
C PHE A 821 15.82 17.84 -23.21
N LYS A 822 15.14 17.53 -24.30
CA LYS A 822 15.20 18.35 -25.51
C LYS A 822 13.90 19.12 -25.68
N LYS A 823 13.99 20.43 -25.80
CA LYS A 823 12.85 21.33 -25.98
C LYS A 823 12.01 21.02 -27.21
N THR A 824 12.61 20.37 -28.22
CA THR A 824 11.95 19.97 -29.48
C THR A 824 11.22 18.64 -29.41
N GLU A 825 11.38 17.89 -28.32
CA GLU A 825 10.71 16.62 -28.07
C GLU A 825 9.44 16.80 -27.27
N SER A 826 8.43 15.97 -27.55
CA SER A 826 7.17 15.93 -26.79
C SER A 826 7.28 14.94 -25.64
N TYR A 827 6.83 15.39 -24.48
CA TYR A 827 6.70 14.56 -23.26
C TYR A 827 5.23 14.44 -22.90
N PHE A 828 4.88 13.43 -22.12
CA PHE A 828 3.49 13.12 -21.85
C PHE A 828 3.25 12.91 -20.36
N LEU A 829 2.29 13.63 -19.80
CA LEU A 829 1.73 13.32 -18.49
C LEU A 829 0.76 12.16 -18.66
N ASN A 830 1.03 11.04 -18.00
CA ASN A 830 0.18 9.85 -18.02
C ASN A 830 -0.54 9.73 -16.68
N ILE A 831 -1.84 9.48 -16.73
CA ILE A 831 -2.67 9.13 -15.57
C ILE A 831 -3.08 7.69 -15.76
N LEU A 832 -2.57 6.79 -14.90
CA LEU A 832 -2.88 5.36 -14.91
C LEU A 832 -3.73 5.01 -13.70
N GLU A 833 -4.64 4.10 -13.89
CA GLU A 833 -5.30 3.47 -12.75
C GLU A 833 -4.33 2.52 -12.06
N LYS A 834 -4.09 2.72 -10.75
CA LYS A 834 -3.11 1.96 -9.98
C LYS A 834 -3.36 0.46 -10.03
N GLY A 835 -2.28 -0.30 -10.26
CA GLY A 835 -2.34 -1.76 -10.39
C GLY A 835 -2.82 -2.25 -11.77
N THR A 836 -3.00 -1.34 -12.73
CA THR A 836 -3.35 -1.69 -14.12
C THR A 836 -2.37 -1.04 -15.10
N THR A 837 -2.42 -1.47 -16.35
CA THR A 837 -1.71 -0.81 -17.47
C THR A 837 -2.62 0.17 -18.24
N ASN A 838 -3.81 0.46 -17.72
CA ASN A 838 -4.80 1.29 -18.39
C ASN A 838 -4.48 2.78 -18.18
N ILE A 839 -4.09 3.45 -19.26
CA ILE A 839 -3.91 4.91 -19.28
C ILE A 839 -5.28 5.56 -19.40
N VAL A 840 -5.71 6.23 -18.36
CA VAL A 840 -7.01 6.92 -18.28
C VAL A 840 -6.96 8.26 -19.01
N ALA A 841 -5.82 8.97 -18.91
CA ALA A 841 -5.58 10.22 -19.64
C ALA A 841 -4.10 10.36 -19.97
N ARG A 842 -3.82 11.00 -21.11
CA ARG A 842 -2.48 11.32 -21.58
C ARG A 842 -2.46 12.73 -22.14
N GLU A 843 -1.66 13.63 -21.54
CA GLU A 843 -1.57 15.03 -21.89
C GLU A 843 -0.16 15.39 -22.34
N GLU A 844 -0.03 16.12 -23.47
CA GLU A 844 1.26 16.51 -24.03
C GLU A 844 1.84 17.73 -23.32
N PHE A 845 3.15 17.67 -23.03
CA PHE A 845 3.94 18.71 -22.38
C PHE A 845 5.24 18.96 -23.12
N SER A 846 5.79 20.16 -22.98
CA SER A 846 7.17 20.48 -23.31
C SER A 846 8.00 20.62 -22.03
N ILE A 847 9.23 20.11 -22.06
CA ILE A 847 10.19 20.30 -20.97
C ILE A 847 11.30 21.20 -21.47
N ASP A 848 11.50 22.35 -20.81
CA ASP A 848 12.48 23.39 -21.19
C ASP A 848 13.33 23.71 -19.94
N ILE A 849 14.20 22.77 -19.60
CA ILE A 849 15.13 22.89 -18.48
C ILE A 849 16.54 22.90 -19.03
N ALA A 850 17.31 23.92 -18.67
CA ALA A 850 18.75 23.91 -18.88
C ALA A 850 19.36 22.93 -17.84
N PHE A 851 19.43 21.64 -18.18
CA PHE A 851 20.30 20.74 -17.43
C PHE A 851 21.74 21.12 -17.80
N ILE A 852 22.48 21.56 -16.83
CA ILE A 852 23.94 21.65 -16.94
C ILE A 852 24.43 20.21 -16.89
N ASN A 853 24.69 19.63 -18.07
CA ASN A 853 25.44 18.38 -18.19
C ASN A 853 26.93 18.65 -17.91
N ASP A 854 27.23 19.28 -16.74
CA ASP A 854 28.60 19.55 -16.31
C ASP A 854 29.22 18.34 -15.55
N PHE A 855 29.02 17.13 -16.09
CA PHE A 855 29.87 15.98 -15.77
C PHE A 855 30.99 15.80 -16.77
N ASP A 856 31.44 16.86 -17.46
CA ASP A 856 32.71 16.87 -18.19
C ASP A 856 33.85 16.95 -17.14
N PHE A 857 34.50 15.80 -16.95
CA PHE A 857 35.72 15.67 -16.10
C PHE A 857 36.95 16.24 -16.83
#